data_c84e2139394ff766d7e4dd08f397b25e
#
_entry.id   c84e2139394ff766d7e4dd08f397b25e
#
_cell.length_a   1.000
_cell.length_b   1.000
_cell.length_c   1.000
_cell.angle_alpha   90.00
_cell.angle_beta   90.00
_cell.angle_gamma   90.00
#
_symmetry.space_group_name_H-M   'P 1'
#
loop_
_entity.id
_entity.type
_entity.pdbx_description
1 polymer ?
#
loop_
_entity_poly.entity_id
_entity_poly.type
_entity_poly.pdbx_seq_one_letter_code
_entity_poly.pdbx_strand_id
1 'polypeptide(L)'
;MEELFTERAQAVLEIAQEEAKRLKHQSVSSEHVLLALVVEQNGIAGKVLREMDLNETEIYEEIEHLIGYGGIRSYPKGVFLPYSPRMRQVFALASSEVKKTSSQKVGTEHILMSLLKDESIMATRIMINLGISLSKARQVLKQKMGLAGDSAGKGMNRRRNVNVQDKRQTSQGTPTLDSLARDLTKLAKENKLDPVVGRSREVKRLIQILSRRTKNNPVLVGEPGVGKTAIAEGLAQKIILGEVPEDMQEKRLMMLDMGSLVAGTKYRGEFEDRMKKVIDEIYNDGQVILFIDELHTLIGAGGAEGAIDASNILKPALARGELQTIGATTLDEYQKYIEKDSALERRFARIQVDEPTPEEAEVILQGLRTRYEEHHGVEITDEAVRAAVNLSVRYITSRQLPDKAIDLIDESAAKVRLDQTDHLTKSTVIKLEIDELVQEKEAAIQKQDFENAAQLRRQEKALRKKLQKVSAIEAKQEQGYSDRVTEEDVATVVSEWTGVPLQQLEKKESERLLELEGLLHERVVGQDEAVKAVSRAIRRARSGLKDPDRPIGSFMFLGPTGVGKTELAKALSEVMFGSEDALIRVDMSEFMEKYSTSRLIGSPPGYVGYDEGGQLTEKIRQKPYSVILLDEVEKAHPDVFNLLLQVLDDGHLTDSKGRKVDFRNTIMIMTSNIGATQIREEKNVGFNVQDVTKDHKAMQKRILEELKKAFRPEFLNRIDETVVFHSLSKDEIHTIVQIMSKAIIKRLKEQDIQVKITPSAIDVIGKAGFDPEYGARPIRRALQKEIEDRLSEALLGGEIRLGDHVTVGASKGKITLNVRGPKKETVGSL
;
A
#
# COMPACT_ATOMS: atom_id res chain seq x y z
N MET A 1 40.20 5.10 -26.00
CA MET A 1 40.04 5.56 -24.58
C MET A 1 41.39 5.82 -23.91
N GLU A 2 42.42 5.07 -24.25
CA GLU A 2 43.77 5.17 -23.61
C GLU A 2 44.46 6.52 -23.76
N GLU A 3 44.26 7.23 -24.89
CA GLU A 3 44.85 8.55 -25.16
C GLU A 3 44.36 9.68 -24.22
N LEU A 4 43.24 9.48 -23.55
CA LEU A 4 42.62 10.47 -22.64
C LEU A 4 43.21 10.44 -21.22
N PHE A 5 43.90 9.35 -20.84
CA PHE A 5 44.41 9.14 -19.51
C PHE A 5 45.93 9.37 -19.41
N THR A 6 46.38 9.77 -18.24
CA THR A 6 47.83 9.82 -17.95
C THR A 6 48.38 8.38 -17.80
N GLU A 7 49.70 8.17 -17.99
CA GLU A 7 50.32 6.85 -17.82
C GLU A 7 49.98 6.18 -16.47
N ARG A 8 49.94 6.97 -15.41
CA ARG A 8 49.54 6.47 -14.07
C ARG A 8 48.07 6.10 -13.98
N ALA A 9 47.19 6.87 -14.60
CA ALA A 9 45.76 6.52 -14.63
C ALA A 9 45.53 5.25 -15.49
N GLN A 10 46.30 5.04 -16.52
CA GLN A 10 46.27 3.81 -17.33
C GLN A 10 46.74 2.61 -16.48
N ALA A 11 47.82 2.74 -15.71
CA ALA A 11 48.30 1.70 -14.82
C ALA A 11 47.22 1.34 -13.75
N VAL A 12 46.51 2.33 -13.20
CA VAL A 12 45.36 2.08 -12.31
C VAL A 12 44.26 1.27 -13.00
N LEU A 13 43.95 1.56 -14.25
CA LEU A 13 42.93 0.80 -14.98
C LEU A 13 43.36 -0.64 -15.28
N GLU A 14 44.65 -0.87 -15.54
CA GLU A 14 45.22 -2.21 -15.73
C GLU A 14 45.15 -3.00 -14.42
N ILE A 15 45.57 -2.41 -13.29
CA ILE A 15 45.46 -3.01 -11.96
C ILE A 15 44.00 -3.33 -11.64
N ALA A 16 43.09 -2.43 -11.92
CA ALA A 16 41.64 -2.65 -11.70
C ALA A 16 41.09 -3.84 -12.51
N GLN A 17 41.61 -4.04 -13.73
CA GLN A 17 41.27 -5.21 -14.56
C GLN A 17 41.78 -6.51 -13.93
N GLU A 18 42.99 -6.51 -13.40
CA GLU A 18 43.57 -7.68 -12.76
C GLU A 18 42.84 -8.02 -11.45
N GLU A 19 42.53 -7.02 -10.63
CA GLU A 19 41.80 -7.23 -9.38
C GLU A 19 40.35 -7.71 -9.62
N ALA A 20 39.65 -7.19 -10.63
CA ALA A 20 38.35 -7.71 -11.00
C ALA A 20 38.39 -9.19 -11.44
N LYS A 21 39.46 -9.61 -12.13
CA LYS A 21 39.68 -11.01 -12.50
C LYS A 21 40.01 -11.87 -11.29
N ARG A 22 40.81 -11.35 -10.35
CA ARG A 22 41.19 -12.02 -9.09
C ARG A 22 39.98 -12.27 -8.21
N LEU A 23 39.07 -11.30 -8.13
CA LEU A 23 37.77 -11.39 -7.45
C LEU A 23 36.72 -12.17 -8.24
N LYS A 24 37.01 -12.61 -9.48
CA LYS A 24 36.11 -13.37 -10.37
C LYS A 24 34.83 -12.63 -10.75
N HIS A 25 34.88 -11.31 -10.80
CA HIS A 25 33.74 -10.47 -11.20
C HIS A 25 33.63 -10.31 -12.72
N GLN A 26 32.41 -10.16 -13.23
CA GLN A 26 32.13 -10.09 -14.68
C GLN A 26 32.47 -8.74 -15.32
N SER A 27 32.63 -7.69 -14.54
CA SER A 27 32.92 -6.34 -15.00
C SER A 27 33.79 -5.58 -14.01
N VAL A 28 34.53 -4.59 -14.52
CA VAL A 28 35.28 -3.67 -13.67
C VAL A 28 34.34 -2.58 -13.16
N SER A 29 34.17 -2.50 -11.85
CA SER A 29 33.32 -1.54 -11.17
C SER A 29 34.14 -0.61 -10.26
N SER A 30 33.46 0.31 -9.56
CA SER A 30 34.09 1.39 -8.78
C SER A 30 35.01 0.89 -7.64
N GLU A 31 34.67 -0.22 -7.01
CA GLU A 31 35.44 -0.86 -5.94
C GLU A 31 36.80 -1.37 -6.42
N HIS A 32 36.86 -1.94 -7.62
CA HIS A 32 38.13 -2.39 -8.22
C HIS A 32 39.04 -1.20 -8.55
N VAL A 33 38.43 -0.09 -9.00
CA VAL A 33 39.18 1.13 -9.28
C VAL A 33 39.66 1.80 -7.99
N LEU A 34 38.87 1.78 -6.90
CA LEU A 34 39.29 2.26 -5.60
C LEU A 34 40.50 1.45 -5.08
N LEU A 35 40.43 0.11 -5.15
CA LEU A 35 41.52 -0.78 -4.77
C LEU A 35 42.78 -0.47 -5.61
N ALA A 36 42.61 -0.34 -6.91
CA ALA A 36 43.72 -0.02 -7.82
C ALA A 36 44.35 1.35 -7.53
N LEU A 37 43.56 2.36 -7.13
CA LEU A 37 44.09 3.67 -6.73
C LEU A 37 44.93 3.62 -5.44
N VAL A 38 44.64 2.69 -4.55
CA VAL A 38 45.44 2.48 -3.32
C VAL A 38 46.73 1.69 -3.63
N VAL A 39 46.66 0.71 -4.53
CA VAL A 39 47.81 -0.11 -4.97
C VAL A 39 48.79 0.74 -5.77
N GLU A 40 48.33 1.67 -6.62
CA GLU A 40 49.15 2.64 -7.34
C GLU A 40 49.65 3.75 -6.39
N GLN A 41 50.78 3.54 -5.77
CA GLN A 41 51.26 4.37 -4.66
C GLN A 41 51.80 5.75 -5.07
N ASN A 42 52.14 5.99 -6.30
CA ASN A 42 52.90 7.17 -6.74
C ASN A 42 51.98 8.32 -7.23
N GLY A 43 50.73 8.01 -7.53
CA GLY A 43 49.73 9.00 -8.00
C GLY A 43 49.26 9.91 -6.86
N ILE A 44 48.63 11.04 -7.24
CA ILE A 44 48.07 11.97 -6.25
C ILE A 44 46.93 11.30 -5.47
N ALA A 45 46.12 10.49 -6.12
CA ALA A 45 45.00 9.77 -5.46
C ALA A 45 45.55 8.76 -4.42
N GLY A 46 46.53 7.92 -4.78
CA GLY A 46 47.14 6.96 -3.88
C GLY A 46 47.82 7.61 -2.66
N LYS A 47 48.43 8.79 -2.84
CA LYS A 47 49.00 9.57 -1.72
C LYS A 47 47.92 10.10 -0.78
N VAL A 48 46.77 10.57 -1.31
CA VAL A 48 45.66 11.05 -0.51
C VAL A 48 45.00 9.92 0.26
N LEU A 49 44.76 8.79 -0.39
CA LEU A 49 44.13 7.64 0.25
C LEU A 49 44.97 7.04 1.38
N ARG A 50 46.30 7.00 1.22
CA ARG A 50 47.25 6.60 2.29
C ARG A 50 47.36 7.62 3.42
N GLU A 51 47.29 8.92 3.14
CA GLU A 51 47.26 9.95 4.19
C GLU A 51 46.00 9.85 5.05
N MET A 52 44.99 9.10 4.57
CA MET A 52 43.77 8.78 5.27
C MET A 52 43.76 7.37 5.89
N ASP A 53 44.93 6.74 6.00
CA ASP A 53 45.13 5.40 6.58
C ASP A 53 44.38 4.26 5.87
N LEU A 54 44.04 4.42 4.57
CA LEU A 54 43.47 3.34 3.78
C LEU A 54 44.54 2.34 3.32
N ASN A 55 44.32 1.09 3.70
CA ASN A 55 45.16 -0.04 3.32
C ASN A 55 44.53 -0.95 2.30
N GLU A 56 45.33 -1.57 1.44
CA GLU A 56 44.89 -2.53 0.42
C GLU A 56 44.12 -3.71 1.04
N THR A 57 44.60 -4.25 2.16
CA THR A 57 43.99 -5.40 2.86
C THR A 57 42.60 -5.08 3.39
N GLU A 58 42.39 -3.92 3.99
CA GLU A 58 41.10 -3.50 4.54
C GLU A 58 40.05 -3.30 3.44
N ILE A 59 40.46 -2.70 2.32
CA ILE A 59 39.55 -2.53 1.16
C ILE A 59 39.18 -3.89 0.56
N TYR A 60 40.17 -4.81 0.48
CA TYR A 60 39.96 -6.14 -0.06
C TYR A 60 38.97 -6.95 0.78
N GLU A 61 39.15 -6.94 2.11
CA GLU A 61 38.25 -7.59 3.07
C GLU A 61 36.84 -7.00 3.00
N GLU A 62 36.72 -5.68 2.87
CA GLU A 62 35.43 -5.02 2.77
C GLU A 62 34.70 -5.31 1.42
N ILE A 63 35.47 -5.46 0.32
CA ILE A 63 34.89 -5.90 -0.98
C ILE A 63 34.41 -7.36 -0.84
N GLU A 64 35.17 -8.23 -0.21
CA GLU A 64 34.79 -9.62 0.00
C GLU A 64 33.54 -9.74 0.89
N HIS A 65 33.41 -8.90 1.92
CA HIS A 65 32.28 -8.86 2.82
C HIS A 65 31.00 -8.32 2.14
N LEU A 66 31.11 -7.27 1.33
CA LEU A 66 29.95 -6.60 0.72
C LEU A 66 29.48 -7.27 -0.58
N ILE A 67 30.38 -7.80 -1.38
CA ILE A 67 30.10 -8.28 -2.73
C ILE A 67 30.40 -9.78 -2.89
N GLY A 68 31.42 -10.26 -2.19
CA GLY A 68 31.92 -11.63 -2.28
C GLY A 68 32.69 -11.92 -3.58
N TYR A 69 33.01 -13.20 -3.81
CA TYR A 69 33.62 -13.66 -5.05
C TYR A 69 32.60 -13.90 -6.15
N GLY A 70 32.91 -13.49 -7.38
CA GLY A 70 32.08 -13.77 -8.53
C GLY A 70 32.05 -15.27 -8.90
N GLY A 71 31.00 -15.68 -9.63
CA GLY A 71 30.76 -17.08 -9.99
C GLY A 71 31.64 -17.67 -11.12
N ILE A 72 32.58 -16.95 -11.67
CA ILE A 72 33.43 -17.39 -12.81
C ILE A 72 34.62 -18.20 -12.29
N ARG A 73 34.79 -19.44 -12.75
CA ARG A 73 35.85 -20.32 -12.28
C ARG A 73 37.26 -19.84 -12.67
N SER A 74 37.49 -19.35 -13.87
CA SER A 74 38.75 -18.76 -14.32
C SER A 74 38.57 -17.96 -15.61
N TYR A 75 39.41 -16.93 -15.81
CA TYR A 75 39.48 -16.16 -17.06
C TYR A 75 40.60 -16.65 -17.97
N PRO A 76 40.38 -16.75 -19.30
CA PRO A 76 41.46 -16.97 -20.26
C PRO A 76 42.48 -15.81 -20.21
N LYS A 77 43.76 -16.10 -20.50
CA LYS A 77 44.77 -15.07 -20.57
C LYS A 77 44.46 -14.05 -21.64
N GLY A 78 44.49 -12.75 -21.32
CA GLY A 78 44.29 -11.65 -22.26
C GLY A 78 42.85 -11.15 -22.43
N VAL A 79 41.88 -11.69 -21.67
CA VAL A 79 40.50 -11.19 -21.69
C VAL A 79 40.41 -9.82 -21.01
N PHE A 80 39.79 -8.87 -21.70
CA PHE A 80 39.50 -7.55 -21.15
C PHE A 80 38.05 -7.51 -20.65
N LEU A 81 37.85 -7.18 -19.36
CA LEU A 81 36.51 -7.10 -18.77
C LEU A 81 35.85 -5.76 -19.07
N PRO A 82 34.54 -5.74 -19.38
CA PRO A 82 33.82 -4.50 -19.63
C PRO A 82 33.73 -3.66 -18.35
N TYR A 83 33.72 -2.34 -18.49
CA TYR A 83 33.43 -1.43 -17.38
C TYR A 83 31.95 -1.37 -17.10
N SER A 84 31.56 -1.39 -15.81
CA SER A 84 30.17 -1.26 -15.38
C SER A 84 29.55 0.08 -15.86
N PRO A 85 28.22 0.17 -16.04
CA PRO A 85 27.56 1.41 -16.47
C PRO A 85 27.90 2.60 -15.56
N ARG A 86 27.94 2.39 -14.25
CA ARG A 86 28.32 3.43 -13.27
C ARG A 86 29.77 3.86 -13.42
N MET A 87 30.69 2.92 -13.70
CA MET A 87 32.10 3.28 -13.91
C MET A 87 32.32 4.11 -15.18
N ARG A 88 31.53 3.87 -16.23
CA ARG A 88 31.54 4.72 -17.42
C ARG A 88 31.09 6.16 -17.13
N GLN A 89 30.10 6.33 -16.25
CA GLN A 89 29.66 7.66 -15.77
C GLN A 89 30.77 8.36 -14.98
N VAL A 90 31.48 7.65 -14.10
CA VAL A 90 32.63 8.19 -13.36
C VAL A 90 33.73 8.68 -14.31
N PHE A 91 34.05 7.95 -15.38
CA PHE A 91 35.02 8.39 -16.40
C PHE A 91 34.55 9.63 -17.18
N ALA A 92 33.26 9.71 -17.50
CA ALA A 92 32.69 10.90 -18.14
C ALA A 92 32.79 12.14 -17.23
N LEU A 93 32.51 11.96 -15.93
CA LEU A 93 32.68 13.00 -14.91
C LEU A 93 34.16 13.38 -14.75
N ALA A 94 35.09 12.42 -14.71
CA ALA A 94 36.52 12.67 -14.60
C ALA A 94 37.04 13.48 -15.81
N SER A 95 36.56 13.19 -17.01
CA SER A 95 36.87 13.96 -18.21
C SER A 95 36.32 15.40 -18.17
N SER A 96 35.15 15.62 -17.49
CA SER A 96 34.62 16.97 -17.29
C SER A 96 35.45 17.77 -16.26
N GLU A 97 36.02 17.11 -15.25
CA GLU A 97 36.85 17.75 -14.22
C GLU A 97 38.20 18.22 -14.77
N VAL A 98 38.78 17.50 -15.76
CA VAL A 98 39.99 17.93 -16.44
C VAL A 98 39.87 19.33 -17.07
N LYS A 99 38.68 19.64 -17.64
CA LYS A 99 38.38 20.97 -18.20
C LYS A 99 38.42 22.10 -17.18
N LYS A 100 38.18 21.76 -15.87
CA LYS A 100 38.18 22.73 -14.77
C LYS A 100 39.57 22.91 -14.14
N THR A 101 40.47 21.93 -14.31
CA THR A 101 41.78 21.89 -13.63
C THR A 101 42.97 22.26 -14.52
N SER A 102 42.75 22.81 -15.72
CA SER A 102 43.82 23.18 -16.67
C SER A 102 44.73 22.01 -17.07
N SER A 103 44.34 20.78 -16.83
CA SER A 103 45.06 19.58 -17.18
C SER A 103 44.71 19.14 -18.64
N GLN A 104 45.64 18.49 -19.33
CA GLN A 104 45.37 18.00 -20.69
C GLN A 104 44.84 16.57 -20.75
N LYS A 105 45.10 15.77 -19.70
CA LYS A 105 44.71 14.35 -19.58
C LYS A 105 44.12 14.04 -18.23
N VAL A 106 43.28 13.00 -18.16
CA VAL A 106 42.67 12.49 -16.93
C VAL A 106 43.74 11.81 -16.09
N GLY A 107 44.04 12.37 -14.91
CA GLY A 107 44.95 11.78 -13.94
C GLY A 107 44.19 10.98 -12.84
N THR A 108 44.96 10.29 -11.96
CA THR A 108 44.38 9.54 -10.83
C THR A 108 43.58 10.41 -9.91
N GLU A 109 43.96 11.69 -9.71
CA GLU A 109 43.24 12.71 -8.94
C GLU A 109 41.87 13.01 -9.49
N HIS A 110 41.70 13.06 -10.82
CA HIS A 110 40.41 13.31 -11.46
C HIS A 110 39.45 12.12 -11.30
N ILE A 111 40.00 10.89 -11.36
CA ILE A 111 39.22 9.67 -11.11
C ILE A 111 38.74 9.66 -9.66
N LEU A 112 39.64 9.89 -8.69
CA LEU A 112 39.27 9.92 -7.26
C LEU A 112 38.26 11.04 -6.97
N MET A 113 38.44 12.23 -7.53
CA MET A 113 37.50 13.34 -7.36
C MET A 113 36.10 12.97 -7.87
N SER A 114 36.02 12.25 -8.97
CA SER A 114 34.75 11.81 -9.56
C SER A 114 34.10 10.68 -8.75
N LEU A 115 34.86 9.76 -8.20
CA LEU A 115 34.37 8.74 -7.27
C LEU A 115 33.79 9.39 -6.00
N LEU A 116 34.46 10.40 -5.45
CA LEU A 116 34.03 11.07 -4.22
C LEU A 116 32.76 11.93 -4.38
N LYS A 117 32.28 12.21 -5.60
CA LYS A 117 31.10 13.04 -5.82
C LYS A 117 29.77 12.35 -5.54
N ASP A 118 29.69 11.07 -5.82
CA ASP A 118 28.47 10.28 -5.69
C ASP A 118 28.58 9.31 -4.50
N GLU A 119 27.80 9.53 -3.47
CA GLU A 119 27.78 8.71 -2.25
C GLU A 119 27.09 7.35 -2.46
N SER A 120 26.40 7.16 -3.58
CA SER A 120 25.72 5.91 -3.92
C SER A 120 26.64 4.85 -4.55
N ILE A 121 27.87 5.25 -4.92
CA ILE A 121 28.86 4.37 -5.57
C ILE A 121 29.47 3.42 -4.53
N MET A 122 29.74 2.16 -4.93
CA MET A 122 30.30 1.15 -4.02
C MET A 122 31.65 1.58 -3.42
N ALA A 123 32.51 2.22 -4.22
CA ALA A 123 33.79 2.75 -3.75
C ALA A 123 33.63 3.72 -2.56
N THR A 124 32.66 4.63 -2.63
CA THR A 124 32.41 5.59 -1.55
C THR A 124 31.77 4.94 -0.33
N ARG A 125 30.94 3.93 -0.51
CA ARG A 125 30.40 3.12 0.60
C ARG A 125 31.48 2.37 1.34
N ILE A 126 32.41 1.75 0.62
CA ILE A 126 33.59 1.09 1.23
C ILE A 126 34.40 2.10 2.05
N MET A 127 34.67 3.28 1.49
CA MET A 127 35.39 4.33 2.20
C MET A 127 34.67 4.80 3.47
N ILE A 128 33.34 4.93 3.43
CA ILE A 128 32.52 5.32 4.60
C ILE A 128 32.55 4.22 5.66
N ASN A 129 32.41 2.95 5.26
CA ASN A 129 32.46 1.81 6.19
C ASN A 129 33.81 1.69 6.88
N LEU A 130 34.90 2.03 6.20
CA LEU A 130 36.26 2.09 6.77
C LEU A 130 36.52 3.41 7.56
N GLY A 131 35.46 4.21 7.81
CA GLY A 131 35.51 5.39 8.68
C GLY A 131 36.07 6.66 8.05
N ILE A 132 36.17 6.70 6.72
CA ILE A 132 36.72 7.88 6.01
C ILE A 132 35.65 8.92 5.73
N SER A 133 35.91 10.12 6.15
CA SER A 133 35.09 11.28 5.82
C SER A 133 35.34 11.73 4.37
N LEU A 134 34.33 11.57 3.50
CA LEU A 134 34.40 11.97 2.09
C LEU A 134 34.67 13.47 1.91
N SER A 135 34.17 14.32 2.83
CA SER A 135 34.41 15.77 2.84
C SER A 135 35.90 16.08 3.10
N LYS A 136 36.52 15.39 4.05
CA LYS A 136 37.93 15.48 4.36
C LYS A 136 38.78 15.00 3.18
N ALA A 137 38.41 13.87 2.56
CA ALA A 137 39.06 13.34 1.37
C ALA A 137 39.04 14.33 0.21
N ARG A 138 37.90 14.96 -0.05
CA ARG A 138 37.75 15.99 -1.09
C ARG A 138 38.62 17.22 -0.79
N GLN A 139 38.70 17.63 0.47
CA GLN A 139 39.50 18.79 0.88
C GLN A 139 40.99 18.54 0.69
N VAL A 140 41.50 17.40 1.19
CA VAL A 140 42.91 17.00 1.04
C VAL A 140 43.28 16.83 -0.45
N LEU A 141 42.38 16.22 -1.25
CA LEU A 141 42.59 16.06 -2.68
C LEU A 141 42.68 17.41 -3.39
N LYS A 142 41.79 18.38 -3.11
CA LYS A 142 41.83 19.74 -3.66
C LYS A 142 43.10 20.48 -3.27
N GLN A 143 43.57 20.31 -2.03
CA GLN A 143 44.81 20.92 -1.56
C GLN A 143 46.02 20.35 -2.32
N LYS A 144 46.09 19.04 -2.53
CA LYS A 144 47.17 18.38 -3.31
C LYS A 144 47.13 18.72 -4.80
N MET A 145 45.95 19.02 -5.35
CA MET A 145 45.78 19.48 -6.72
C MET A 145 46.10 20.98 -6.93
N GLY A 146 46.43 21.72 -5.88
CA GLY A 146 46.69 23.17 -5.97
C GLY A 146 45.46 24.03 -6.21
N LEU A 147 44.24 23.48 -5.99
CA LEU A 147 42.96 24.14 -6.18
C LEU A 147 42.41 24.79 -4.91
N ALA A 148 43.17 24.79 -3.83
CA ALA A 148 42.86 25.52 -2.60
C ALA A 148 43.13 27.00 -2.84
N GLY A 149 42.07 27.74 -3.16
CA GLY A 149 42.11 29.20 -3.25
C GLY A 149 42.57 29.81 -1.91
N ASP A 150 43.40 30.83 -2.00
CA ASP A 150 44.05 31.58 -0.95
C ASP A 150 43.17 31.85 0.28
N SER A 151 43.43 31.12 1.37
CA SER A 151 43.16 31.54 2.72
C SER A 151 44.00 30.78 3.75
N ALA A 152 45.31 30.85 3.60
CA ALA A 152 46.24 30.60 4.70
C ALA A 152 47.60 31.21 4.41
N GLY A 153 47.90 32.30 5.04
CA GLY A 153 49.30 32.73 5.16
C GLY A 153 49.52 34.23 5.24
N LYS A 154 49.45 34.78 6.42
CA LYS A 154 50.55 35.63 6.94
C LYS A 154 50.25 36.06 8.38
N GLY A 155 50.83 35.36 9.32
CA GLY A 155 50.94 35.87 10.65
C GLY A 155 51.99 36.98 10.66
N MET A 156 51.72 38.04 11.42
CA MET A 156 52.65 38.63 12.37
C MET A 156 52.04 39.89 12.99
N ASN A 157 51.92 39.82 14.30
CA ASN A 157 52.00 40.88 15.29
C ASN A 157 51.72 42.35 14.86
N ARG A 158 50.67 42.90 15.43
CA ARG A 158 50.77 44.22 16.12
C ARG A 158 49.56 44.39 17.06
N ARG A 159 49.89 44.47 18.35
CA ARG A 159 49.04 45.03 19.40
C ARG A 159 48.69 46.48 19.04
N ARG A 160 47.43 46.80 19.10
CA ARG A 160 46.94 48.13 19.57
C ARG A 160 45.48 48.01 19.96
N ASN A 161 45.25 48.45 21.19
CA ASN A 161 43.95 48.78 21.77
C ASN A 161 43.17 49.70 20.88
N VAL A 162 41.85 49.62 20.96
CA VAL A 162 40.90 50.71 21.23
C VAL A 162 39.53 50.48 20.58
N ASN A 163 38.53 50.54 21.41
CA ASN A 163 37.11 50.88 21.25
C ASN A 163 36.12 49.80 20.80
N VAL A 164 35.35 49.51 21.79
CA VAL A 164 34.00 49.00 21.77
C VAL A 164 33.09 50.01 21.10
N GLN A 165 32.61 49.75 19.91
CA GLN A 165 31.28 50.09 19.37
C GLN A 165 31.20 49.57 17.94
N ASP A 166 30.06 48.96 17.58
CA ASP A 166 29.73 48.38 16.29
C ASP A 166 30.39 47.04 15.92
N LYS A 167 29.79 45.94 16.44
CA LYS A 167 29.84 44.63 15.83
C LYS A 167 28.44 43.95 15.89
N ARG A 168 27.59 44.38 15.02
CA ARG A 168 26.50 43.55 14.50
C ARG A 168 26.73 43.40 13.02
N GLN A 169 27.38 42.32 12.62
CA GLN A 169 27.33 41.62 11.35
C GLN A 169 28.54 40.71 11.18
N THR A 170 28.50 39.55 11.79
CA THR A 170 29.16 38.35 11.25
C THR A 170 28.15 37.22 11.39
N SER A 171 27.51 36.90 10.29
CA SER A 171 26.69 35.67 10.19
C SER A 171 27.53 34.45 10.56
N GLN A 172 27.44 34.05 11.83
CA GLN A 172 27.87 32.72 12.21
C GLN A 172 26.86 31.75 11.54
N GLY A 173 27.26 31.08 10.50
CA GLY A 173 26.43 30.04 9.85
C GLY A 173 26.02 28.95 10.84
N THR A 174 24.89 28.31 10.59
CA THR A 174 24.32 27.20 11.37
C THR A 174 24.73 25.85 10.74
N PRO A 175 26.03 25.47 10.74
CA PRO A 175 26.51 24.33 9.93
C PRO A 175 25.99 22.97 10.43
N THR A 176 25.79 22.81 11.72
CA THR A 176 25.25 21.55 12.29
C THR A 176 23.76 21.46 11.96
N LEU A 177 22.99 22.56 12.16
CA LEU A 177 21.58 22.62 11.84
C LEU A 177 21.35 22.41 10.33
N ASP A 178 22.11 23.09 9.47
CA ASP A 178 21.99 22.96 8.00
C ASP A 178 22.29 21.53 7.50
N SER A 179 23.03 20.73 8.25
CA SER A 179 23.32 19.32 7.92
C SER A 179 22.23 18.34 8.41
N LEU A 180 21.44 18.73 9.43
CA LEU A 180 20.46 17.87 10.12
C LEU A 180 19.01 18.33 9.89
N ALA A 181 18.82 19.48 9.28
CA ALA A 181 17.51 20.06 9.05
C ALA A 181 17.34 20.54 7.60
N ARG A 182 16.10 20.52 7.14
CA ARG A 182 15.72 20.98 5.79
C ARG A 182 15.23 22.42 5.87
N ASP A 183 15.83 23.34 5.12
CA ASP A 183 15.42 24.75 5.08
C ASP A 183 14.18 24.92 4.18
N LEU A 184 12.99 25.05 4.80
CA LEU A 184 11.73 25.22 4.07
C LEU A 184 11.63 26.60 3.40
N THR A 185 12.22 27.65 4.00
CA THR A 185 12.22 29.00 3.40
C THR A 185 13.08 29.04 2.14
N LYS A 186 14.20 28.34 2.12
CA LYS A 186 15.02 28.20 0.93
C LYS A 186 14.30 27.44 -0.17
N LEU A 187 13.61 26.34 0.17
CA LEU A 187 12.83 25.57 -0.79
C LEU A 187 11.65 26.35 -1.35
N ALA A 188 10.98 27.18 -0.50
CA ALA A 188 9.95 28.11 -0.95
C ALA A 188 10.49 29.11 -1.97
N LYS A 189 11.68 29.68 -1.71
CA LYS A 189 12.35 30.61 -2.64
C LYS A 189 12.73 29.94 -3.97
N GLU A 190 13.07 28.64 -3.94
CA GLU A 190 13.40 27.85 -5.13
C GLU A 190 12.13 27.28 -5.83
N ASN A 191 10.92 27.61 -5.38
CA ASN A 191 9.65 27.10 -5.88
C ASN A 191 9.52 25.55 -5.86
N LYS A 192 10.15 24.91 -4.88
CA LYS A 192 10.16 23.44 -4.73
C LYS A 192 9.10 22.93 -3.77
N LEU A 193 8.41 23.80 -3.04
CA LEU A 193 7.31 23.44 -2.15
C LEU A 193 5.99 23.41 -2.92
N ASP A 194 5.12 22.52 -2.51
CA ASP A 194 3.78 22.44 -3.06
C ASP A 194 2.93 23.66 -2.65
N PRO A 195 2.02 24.15 -3.49
CA PRO A 195 1.15 25.27 -3.16
C PRO A 195 0.20 24.87 -2.02
N VAL A 196 0.18 25.67 -0.96
CA VAL A 196 -0.69 25.41 0.19
C VAL A 196 -2.02 26.13 0.01
N VAL A 197 -3.06 25.33 -0.17
CA VAL A 197 -4.43 25.77 -0.44
C VAL A 197 -5.33 25.38 0.73
N GLY A 198 -6.32 26.21 1.06
CA GLY A 198 -7.39 25.89 2.03
C GLY A 198 -7.00 26.07 3.51
N ARG A 199 -5.73 26.26 3.88
CA ARG A 199 -5.24 26.32 5.29
C ARG A 199 -4.92 27.73 5.79
N SER A 200 -5.52 28.76 5.21
CA SER A 200 -5.23 30.15 5.55
C SER A 200 -5.55 30.54 6.99
N ARG A 201 -6.56 29.90 7.61
CA ARG A 201 -6.94 30.15 9.01
C ARG A 201 -5.89 29.63 9.98
N GLU A 202 -5.43 28.40 9.76
CA GLU A 202 -4.43 27.73 10.59
C GLU A 202 -3.08 28.44 10.48
N VAL A 203 -2.62 28.80 9.27
CA VAL A 203 -1.39 29.56 9.04
C VAL A 203 -1.47 30.96 9.71
N LYS A 204 -2.59 31.66 9.60
CA LYS A 204 -2.80 32.94 10.29
C LYS A 204 -2.74 32.78 11.81
N ARG A 205 -3.34 31.71 12.34
CA ARG A 205 -3.31 31.38 13.77
C ARG A 205 -1.88 31.06 14.24
N LEU A 206 -1.14 30.32 13.42
CA LEU A 206 0.26 30.00 13.67
C LEU A 206 1.12 31.24 13.76
N ILE A 207 1.00 32.18 12.82
CA ILE A 207 1.67 33.50 12.84
C ILE A 207 1.31 34.28 14.11
N GLN A 208 0.02 34.31 14.48
CA GLN A 208 -0.43 34.99 15.71
C GLN A 208 0.21 34.42 16.97
N ILE A 209 0.39 33.09 17.06
CA ILE A 209 1.00 32.47 18.22
C ILE A 209 2.50 32.74 18.26
N LEU A 210 3.19 32.61 17.13
CA LEU A 210 4.62 32.89 17.03
C LEU A 210 4.98 34.35 17.42
N SER A 211 4.09 35.32 17.16
CA SER A 211 4.26 36.72 17.52
C SER A 211 3.90 37.02 18.98
N ARG A 212 3.53 36.02 19.80
CA ARG A 212 3.26 36.27 21.24
C ARG A 212 4.56 36.40 22.02
N ARG A 213 4.48 37.16 23.11
CA ARG A 213 5.59 37.32 24.08
C ARG A 213 5.81 36.05 24.91
N THR A 214 4.75 35.31 25.21
CA THR A 214 4.75 34.08 26.01
C THR A 214 3.87 33.06 25.33
N LYS A 215 4.12 31.74 25.52
CA LYS A 215 3.44 30.65 24.82
C LYS A 215 3.49 30.83 23.29
N ASN A 216 4.67 31.17 22.80
CA ASN A 216 4.94 31.47 21.39
C ASN A 216 5.38 30.24 20.58
N ASN A 217 5.22 29.04 21.13
CA ASN A 217 5.51 27.81 20.44
C ASN A 217 4.17 27.10 20.08
N PRO A 218 3.70 27.19 18.84
CA PRO A 218 2.50 26.48 18.40
C PRO A 218 2.75 24.99 18.25
N VAL A 219 1.70 24.17 18.53
CA VAL A 219 1.66 22.75 18.22
C VAL A 219 0.44 22.50 17.36
N LEU A 220 0.66 21.97 16.16
CA LEU A 220 -0.36 21.51 15.25
C LEU A 220 -0.81 20.11 15.68
N VAL A 221 -2.07 20.01 16.11
CA VAL A 221 -2.64 18.78 16.65
C VAL A 221 -3.77 18.32 15.73
N GLY A 222 -3.65 17.12 15.19
CA GLY A 222 -4.65 16.52 14.29
C GLY A 222 -4.26 15.12 13.86
N GLU A 223 -5.19 14.44 13.23
CA GLU A 223 -4.97 13.07 12.74
C GLU A 223 -3.84 13.01 11.67
N PRO A 224 -3.22 11.84 11.46
CA PRO A 224 -2.27 11.65 10.35
C PRO A 224 -2.94 11.94 9.01
N GLY A 225 -2.22 12.58 8.08
CA GLY A 225 -2.73 12.86 6.73
C GLY A 225 -3.61 14.11 6.58
N VAL A 226 -3.93 14.86 7.66
CA VAL A 226 -4.75 16.08 7.55
C VAL A 226 -3.98 17.31 7.02
N GLY A 227 -2.66 17.19 6.74
CA GLY A 227 -1.85 18.25 6.16
C GLY A 227 -1.18 19.18 7.19
N LYS A 228 -0.76 18.67 8.36
CA LYS A 228 -0.03 19.45 9.37
C LYS A 228 1.29 20.05 8.84
N THR A 229 2.05 19.26 8.09
CA THR A 229 3.33 19.69 7.49
C THR A 229 3.12 20.76 6.43
N ALA A 230 2.06 20.66 5.62
CA ALA A 230 1.69 21.68 4.64
C ALA A 230 1.43 23.06 5.26
N ILE A 231 0.90 23.12 6.48
CA ILE A 231 0.71 24.41 7.20
C ILE A 231 2.07 25.08 7.48
N ALA A 232 3.10 24.32 7.84
CA ALA A 232 4.45 24.84 8.04
C ALA A 232 5.07 25.31 6.70
N GLU A 233 4.87 24.56 5.63
CA GLU A 233 5.28 24.94 4.28
C GLU A 233 4.58 26.22 3.81
N GLY A 234 3.28 26.36 4.10
CA GLY A 234 2.52 27.59 3.85
C GLY A 234 3.04 28.79 4.62
N LEU A 235 3.53 28.62 5.85
CA LEU A 235 4.22 29.68 6.58
C LEU A 235 5.52 30.07 5.87
N ALA A 236 6.33 29.10 5.41
CA ALA A 236 7.56 29.39 4.68
C ALA A 236 7.29 30.18 3.39
N GLN A 237 6.24 29.84 2.65
CA GLN A 237 5.81 30.58 1.46
C GLN A 237 5.40 32.02 1.81
N LYS A 238 4.63 32.23 2.88
CA LYS A 238 4.22 33.57 3.35
C LYS A 238 5.38 34.40 3.82
N ILE A 239 6.40 33.82 4.45
CA ILE A 239 7.64 34.54 4.84
C ILE A 239 8.33 35.08 3.57
N ILE A 240 8.47 34.27 2.53
CA ILE A 240 9.13 34.68 1.28
C ILE A 240 8.31 35.71 0.51
N LEU A 241 6.97 35.64 0.55
CA LEU A 241 6.08 36.63 -0.07
C LEU A 241 5.98 37.95 0.73
N GLY A 242 6.53 38.00 1.95
CA GLY A 242 6.43 39.15 2.81
C GLY A 242 5.04 39.34 3.46
N GLU A 243 4.18 38.35 3.43
CA GLU A 243 2.82 38.34 4.01
C GLU A 243 2.81 38.03 5.52
N VAL A 244 3.90 38.34 6.22
CA VAL A 244 4.10 38.15 7.66
C VAL A 244 4.54 39.44 8.31
N PRO A 245 4.39 39.60 9.65
CA PRO A 245 4.91 40.78 10.37
C PRO A 245 6.41 40.99 10.13
N GLU A 246 6.87 42.26 10.23
CA GLU A 246 8.25 42.65 9.93
C GLU A 246 9.31 41.84 10.71
N ASP A 247 9.01 41.46 11.94
CA ASP A 247 9.89 40.65 12.82
C ASP A 247 10.03 39.18 12.37
N MET A 248 9.17 38.75 11.44
CA MET A 248 9.21 37.37 10.90
C MET A 248 9.73 37.31 9.44
N GLN A 249 9.86 38.42 8.73
CA GLN A 249 10.24 38.44 7.32
C GLN A 249 11.67 37.92 7.07
N GLU A 250 12.57 38.10 8.04
CA GLU A 250 13.95 37.62 7.96
C GLU A 250 14.16 36.23 8.59
N LYS A 251 13.10 35.61 9.12
CA LYS A 251 13.19 34.33 9.79
C LYS A 251 13.37 33.18 8.78
N ARG A 252 14.18 32.19 9.18
CA ARG A 252 14.37 30.93 8.46
C ARG A 252 13.55 29.82 9.13
N LEU A 253 12.74 29.12 8.39
CA LEU A 253 11.98 27.96 8.89
C LEU A 253 12.74 26.68 8.55
N MET A 254 13.26 26.02 9.58
CA MET A 254 14.07 24.81 9.47
C MET A 254 13.29 23.58 9.97
N MET A 255 13.07 22.62 9.12
CA MET A 255 12.41 21.35 9.46
C MET A 255 13.47 20.36 9.94
N LEU A 256 13.41 19.96 11.21
CA LEU A 256 14.34 19.03 11.82
C LEU A 256 14.01 17.60 11.37
N ASP A 257 15.01 16.90 10.83
CA ASP A 257 14.90 15.48 10.50
C ASP A 257 15.38 14.62 11.68
N MET A 258 14.43 13.96 12.32
CA MET A 258 14.68 13.09 13.46
C MET A 258 15.54 11.86 13.08
N GLY A 259 15.35 11.33 11.88
CA GLY A 259 16.14 10.23 11.38
C GLY A 259 17.63 10.58 11.29
N SER A 260 17.93 11.75 10.75
CA SER A 260 19.31 12.27 10.63
C SER A 260 19.95 12.58 11.98
N LEU A 261 19.18 13.01 12.98
CA LEU A 261 19.66 13.29 14.33
C LEU A 261 20.13 12.00 15.06
N VAL A 262 19.41 10.93 14.89
CA VAL A 262 19.69 9.62 15.54
C VAL A 262 20.69 8.80 14.73
N ALA A 263 20.74 8.97 13.42
CA ALA A 263 21.60 8.20 12.54
C ALA A 263 23.09 8.32 12.93
N GLY A 264 23.73 7.18 13.13
CA GLY A 264 25.15 7.10 13.48
C GLY A 264 25.51 7.41 14.96
N THR A 265 24.52 7.64 15.83
CA THR A 265 24.78 7.76 17.28
C THR A 265 24.73 6.37 17.92
N LYS A 266 25.87 5.90 18.44
CA LYS A 266 25.96 4.65 19.19
C LYS A 266 25.62 4.80 20.68
N TYR A 267 25.74 6.02 21.20
CA TYR A 267 25.53 6.33 22.61
C TYR A 267 24.58 7.51 22.78
N ARG A 268 23.77 7.45 23.84
CA ARG A 268 22.83 8.53 24.23
C ARG A 268 23.50 9.91 24.31
N GLY A 269 24.71 9.98 24.80
CA GLY A 269 25.45 11.25 24.95
C GLY A 269 25.77 11.96 23.62
N GLU A 270 25.98 11.21 22.54
CA GLU A 270 26.26 11.78 21.22
C GLU A 270 25.04 12.51 20.63
N PHE A 271 23.86 11.93 20.82
CA PHE A 271 22.59 12.57 20.46
C PHE A 271 22.36 13.86 21.28
N GLU A 272 22.56 13.78 22.60
CA GLU A 272 22.41 14.92 23.48
C GLU A 272 23.36 16.08 23.10
N ASP A 273 24.60 15.77 22.74
CA ASP A 273 25.61 16.76 22.31
C ASP A 273 25.25 17.37 20.94
N ARG A 274 24.71 16.58 19.98
CA ARG A 274 24.24 17.11 18.71
C ARG A 274 23.06 18.07 18.92
N MET A 275 22.09 17.68 19.74
CA MET A 275 20.92 18.50 20.03
C MET A 275 21.32 19.81 20.73
N LYS A 276 22.25 19.77 21.69
CA LYS A 276 22.79 20.96 22.33
C LYS A 276 23.44 21.90 21.32
N LYS A 277 24.27 21.38 20.42
CA LYS A 277 24.91 22.17 19.36
C LYS A 277 23.89 22.84 18.46
N VAL A 278 22.82 22.13 18.07
CA VAL A 278 21.73 22.68 17.26
C VAL A 278 21.03 23.83 18.00
N ILE A 279 20.74 23.65 19.30
CA ILE A 279 20.10 24.70 20.12
C ILE A 279 21.03 25.92 20.27
N ASP A 280 22.32 25.71 20.51
CA ASP A 280 23.30 26.78 20.63
C ASP A 280 23.46 27.54 19.31
N GLU A 281 23.45 26.86 18.16
CA GLU A 281 23.48 27.51 16.85
C GLU A 281 22.22 28.32 16.60
N ILE A 282 21.00 27.82 16.92
CA ILE A 282 19.74 28.55 16.79
C ILE A 282 19.71 29.78 17.70
N TYR A 283 20.18 29.64 18.94
CA TYR A 283 20.26 30.75 19.89
C TYR A 283 21.18 31.87 19.40
N ASN A 284 22.35 31.52 18.86
CA ASN A 284 23.33 32.46 18.36
C ASN A 284 22.88 33.17 17.07
N ASP A 285 22.15 32.47 16.20
CA ASP A 285 21.61 33.01 14.96
C ASP A 285 20.41 33.94 15.23
N GLY A 286 19.49 33.53 16.10
CA GLY A 286 18.31 34.31 16.52
C GLY A 286 17.22 34.45 15.45
N GLN A 287 17.46 34.00 14.22
CA GLN A 287 16.52 34.13 13.08
C GLN A 287 15.87 32.79 12.66
N VAL A 288 16.13 31.70 13.39
CA VAL A 288 15.62 30.39 13.08
C VAL A 288 14.32 30.11 13.83
N ILE A 289 13.33 29.58 13.11
CA ILE A 289 12.14 28.91 13.64
C ILE A 289 12.30 27.42 13.33
N LEU A 290 12.23 26.60 14.35
CA LEU A 290 12.40 25.14 14.20
C LEU A 290 11.04 24.46 14.04
N PHE A 291 10.81 23.75 12.94
CA PHE A 291 9.66 22.88 12.77
C PHE A 291 10.06 21.45 13.13
N ILE A 292 9.31 20.83 14.03
CA ILE A 292 9.51 19.46 14.50
C ILE A 292 8.27 18.65 14.18
N ASP A 293 8.36 17.81 13.19
CA ASP A 293 7.31 16.84 12.92
C ASP A 293 7.41 15.69 13.93
N GLU A 294 6.27 15.05 14.23
CA GLU A 294 6.19 14.02 15.27
C GLU A 294 6.86 14.45 16.61
N LEU A 295 6.52 15.63 17.11
CA LEU A 295 7.10 16.21 18.34
C LEU A 295 7.14 15.21 19.52
N HIS A 296 6.22 14.27 19.58
CA HIS A 296 6.14 13.24 20.60
C HIS A 296 7.35 12.31 20.61
N THR A 297 8.03 12.10 19.47
CA THR A 297 9.22 11.25 19.36
C THR A 297 10.39 11.82 20.17
N LEU A 298 10.51 13.16 20.24
CA LEU A 298 11.52 13.84 21.05
C LEU A 298 11.21 13.87 22.54
N ILE A 299 9.91 13.84 22.90
CA ILE A 299 9.45 14.05 24.27
C ILE A 299 9.15 12.72 24.97
N GLY A 300 8.73 11.70 24.22
CA GLY A 300 8.17 10.45 24.76
C GLY A 300 9.04 9.20 24.66
N ALA A 301 10.19 9.27 24.06
CA ALA A 301 11.06 8.11 23.84
C ALA A 301 11.70 7.50 25.12
N GLY A 302 11.46 8.08 26.31
CA GLY A 302 12.08 7.67 27.57
C GLY A 302 11.47 6.47 28.32
N GLY A 303 10.44 5.80 27.75
CA GLY A 303 9.72 4.72 28.48
C GLY A 303 10.26 3.30 28.34
N ALA A 304 11.17 3.03 27.40
CA ALA A 304 11.85 1.76 27.24
C ALA A 304 13.32 1.87 27.66
N GLU A 305 13.89 0.84 28.28
CA GLU A 305 15.32 0.82 28.62
C GLU A 305 16.17 1.06 27.37
N GLY A 306 16.80 2.25 27.29
CA GLY A 306 17.62 2.68 26.15
C GLY A 306 17.02 3.75 25.25
N ALA A 307 15.78 4.21 25.48
CA ALA A 307 15.17 5.24 24.67
C ALA A 307 15.74 6.65 24.95
N ILE A 308 15.85 7.45 23.89
CA ILE A 308 16.48 8.79 23.89
C ILE A 308 15.43 9.79 24.35
N ASP A 309 15.65 10.46 25.50
CA ASP A 309 14.77 11.51 26.02
C ASP A 309 15.41 12.90 25.82
N ALA A 310 14.96 13.59 24.77
CA ALA A 310 15.41 14.95 24.47
C ALA A 310 14.69 16.03 25.32
N SER A 311 13.65 15.65 26.09
CA SER A 311 12.85 16.59 26.89
C SER A 311 13.72 17.40 27.85
N ASN A 312 14.73 16.76 28.46
CA ASN A 312 15.60 17.40 29.45
C ASN A 312 16.50 18.50 28.84
N ILE A 313 16.71 18.44 27.53
CA ILE A 313 17.50 19.45 26.79
C ILE A 313 16.61 20.54 26.24
N LEU A 314 15.44 20.18 25.70
CA LEU A 314 14.49 21.14 25.12
C LEU A 314 13.78 22.00 26.19
N LYS A 315 13.36 21.41 27.32
CA LYS A 315 12.64 22.12 28.38
C LYS A 315 13.34 23.39 28.86
N PRO A 316 14.65 23.39 29.16
CA PRO A 316 15.36 24.62 29.56
C PRO A 316 15.40 25.69 28.47
N ALA A 317 15.66 25.27 27.21
CA ALA A 317 15.74 26.21 26.08
C ALA A 317 14.37 26.87 25.78
N LEU A 318 13.28 26.07 25.79
CA LEU A 318 11.91 26.56 25.66
C LEU A 318 11.50 27.44 26.86
N ALA A 319 11.97 27.11 28.07
CA ALA A 319 11.67 27.86 29.28
C ALA A 319 12.30 29.24 29.27
N ARG A 320 13.52 29.39 28.74
CA ARG A 320 14.25 30.67 28.64
C ARG A 320 13.82 31.48 27.42
N GLY A 321 13.02 30.88 26.49
CA GLY A 321 12.62 31.59 25.26
C GLY A 321 13.75 31.68 24.23
N GLU A 322 14.77 30.83 24.37
CA GLU A 322 15.93 30.74 23.48
C GLU A 322 15.59 30.04 22.14
N LEU A 323 14.48 29.29 22.11
CA LEU A 323 14.05 28.50 20.99
C LEU A 323 12.61 28.85 20.61
N GLN A 324 12.37 29.16 19.34
CA GLN A 324 11.04 29.24 18.75
C GLN A 324 10.78 27.93 17.96
N THR A 325 9.73 27.19 18.34
CA THR A 325 9.42 25.92 17.73
C THR A 325 7.96 25.84 17.28
N ILE A 326 7.76 25.13 16.16
CA ILE A 326 6.45 24.68 15.71
C ILE A 326 6.49 23.17 15.83
N GLY A 327 5.60 22.57 16.62
CA GLY A 327 5.46 21.11 16.70
C GLY A 327 4.30 20.61 15.87
N ALA A 328 4.37 19.38 15.40
CA ALA A 328 3.23 18.64 14.85
C ALA A 328 3.10 17.28 15.55
N THR A 329 1.87 16.87 15.89
CA THR A 329 1.60 15.58 16.57
C THR A 329 0.13 15.21 16.45
N THR A 330 -0.24 14.00 16.88
CA THR A 330 -1.65 13.60 16.99
C THR A 330 -2.27 14.06 18.32
N LEU A 331 -3.60 13.95 18.44
CA LEU A 331 -4.31 14.35 19.67
C LEU A 331 -3.93 13.45 20.84
N ASP A 332 -3.89 12.14 20.62
CA ASP A 332 -3.56 11.15 21.65
C ASP A 332 -2.14 11.34 22.17
N GLU A 333 -1.20 11.57 21.28
CA GLU A 333 0.20 11.80 21.64
C GLU A 333 0.40 13.15 22.35
N TYR A 334 -0.33 14.19 21.91
CA TYR A 334 -0.33 15.48 22.58
C TYR A 334 -0.79 15.33 24.06
N GLN A 335 -1.90 14.63 24.28
CA GLN A 335 -2.42 14.38 25.62
C GLN A 335 -1.48 13.51 26.47
N LYS A 336 -0.87 12.50 25.85
CA LYS A 336 -0.01 11.55 26.56
C LYS A 336 1.33 12.15 26.97
N TYR A 337 1.95 12.98 26.13
CA TYR A 337 3.33 13.43 26.29
C TYR A 337 3.49 14.92 26.59
N ILE A 338 2.60 15.80 26.11
CA ILE A 338 2.72 17.25 26.28
C ILE A 338 1.80 17.77 27.37
N GLU A 339 0.53 17.41 27.34
CA GLU A 339 -0.48 17.91 28.29
C GLU A 339 -0.22 17.43 29.72
N LYS A 340 0.33 16.22 29.89
CA LYS A 340 0.73 15.69 31.20
C LYS A 340 1.95 16.38 31.82
N ASP A 341 2.77 17.04 30.99
CA ASP A 341 3.95 17.76 31.45
C ASP A 341 3.64 19.26 31.61
N SER A 342 3.47 19.68 32.84
CA SER A 342 3.08 21.06 33.17
C SER A 342 4.10 22.12 32.69
N ALA A 343 5.37 21.76 32.47
CA ALA A 343 6.39 22.66 31.97
C ALA A 343 6.24 22.89 30.47
N LEU A 344 5.90 21.84 29.70
CA LEU A 344 5.64 21.90 28.27
C LEU A 344 4.28 22.53 27.96
N GLU A 345 3.22 22.16 28.67
CA GLU A 345 1.88 22.72 28.52
C GLU A 345 1.83 24.24 28.63
N ARG A 346 2.63 24.80 29.54
CA ARG A 346 2.73 26.28 29.73
C ARG A 346 3.48 27.01 28.62
N ARG A 347 4.20 26.26 27.74
CA ARG A 347 5.04 26.83 26.68
C ARG A 347 4.45 26.62 25.29
N PHE A 348 3.71 25.55 25.11
CA PHE A 348 3.07 25.22 23.85
C PHE A 348 1.64 25.78 23.77
N ALA A 349 1.25 26.22 22.58
CA ALA A 349 -0.12 26.64 22.27
C ALA A 349 -0.70 25.74 21.20
N ARG A 350 -1.76 24.99 21.55
CA ARG A 350 -2.43 24.06 20.65
C ARG A 350 -3.15 24.78 19.52
N ILE A 351 -2.98 24.28 18.29
CA ILE A 351 -3.76 24.60 17.10
C ILE A 351 -4.39 23.29 16.63
N GLN A 352 -5.70 23.21 16.65
CA GLN A 352 -6.43 22.07 16.12
C GLN A 352 -6.40 22.13 14.59
N VAL A 353 -6.05 21.01 13.96
CA VAL A 353 -6.06 20.82 12.51
C VAL A 353 -7.05 19.69 12.22
N ASP A 354 -8.22 20.06 11.75
CA ASP A 354 -9.28 19.12 11.43
C ASP A 354 -9.15 18.61 9.98
N GLU A 355 -9.79 17.47 9.70
CA GLU A 355 -9.92 16.96 8.34
C GLU A 355 -10.67 17.98 7.48
N PRO A 356 -10.21 18.34 6.28
CA PRO A 356 -10.92 19.25 5.38
C PRO A 356 -12.22 18.62 4.90
N THR A 357 -13.21 19.46 4.61
CA THR A 357 -14.44 19.00 3.95
C THR A 357 -14.13 18.47 2.54
N PRO A 358 -14.99 17.62 1.95
CA PRO A 358 -14.81 17.16 0.58
C PRO A 358 -14.60 18.30 -0.42
N GLU A 359 -15.35 19.40 -0.28
CA GLU A 359 -15.25 20.58 -1.15
C GLU A 359 -13.89 21.29 -0.98
N GLU A 360 -13.41 21.41 0.25
CA GLU A 360 -12.07 21.98 0.52
C GLU A 360 -10.97 21.05 -0.02
N ALA A 361 -11.14 19.74 0.07
CA ALA A 361 -10.20 18.76 -0.48
C ALA A 361 -10.14 18.83 -2.02
N GLU A 362 -11.27 19.00 -2.72
CA GLU A 362 -11.26 19.23 -4.16
C GLU A 362 -10.43 20.48 -4.54
N VAL A 363 -10.57 21.58 -3.80
CA VAL A 363 -9.81 22.81 -4.04
C VAL A 363 -8.31 22.59 -3.77
N ILE A 364 -7.96 21.81 -2.75
CA ILE A 364 -6.57 21.44 -2.47
C ILE A 364 -5.99 20.62 -3.62
N LEU A 365 -6.69 19.60 -4.08
CA LEU A 365 -6.23 18.74 -5.18
C LEU A 365 -6.10 19.52 -6.50
N GLN A 366 -7.04 20.43 -6.79
CA GLN A 366 -6.94 21.32 -7.96
C GLN A 366 -5.68 22.20 -7.90
N GLY A 367 -5.32 22.67 -6.72
CA GLY A 367 -4.08 23.44 -6.52
C GLY A 367 -2.80 22.63 -6.73
N LEU A 368 -2.83 21.33 -6.41
CA LEU A 368 -1.71 20.41 -6.57
C LEU A 368 -1.62 19.79 -7.97
N ARG A 369 -2.72 19.80 -8.72
CA ARG A 369 -2.90 19.13 -10.01
C ARG A 369 -1.73 19.34 -10.98
N THR A 370 -1.35 20.59 -11.23
CA THR A 370 -0.29 20.93 -12.20
C THR A 370 1.05 20.28 -11.85
N ARG A 371 1.36 20.13 -10.56
CA ARG A 371 2.59 19.47 -10.10
C ARG A 371 2.60 17.96 -10.39
N TYR A 372 1.46 17.30 -10.16
CA TYR A 372 1.31 15.88 -10.47
C TYR A 372 1.28 15.63 -11.99
N GLU A 373 0.64 16.51 -12.76
CA GLU A 373 0.66 16.48 -14.23
C GLU A 373 2.08 16.61 -14.77
N GLU A 374 2.87 17.56 -14.26
CA GLU A 374 4.28 17.74 -14.65
C GLU A 374 5.15 16.53 -14.26
N HIS A 375 4.89 15.92 -13.09
CA HIS A 375 5.67 14.79 -12.62
C HIS A 375 5.42 13.51 -13.42
N HIS A 376 4.15 13.20 -13.68
CA HIS A 376 3.76 11.97 -14.38
C HIS A 376 3.69 12.13 -15.90
N GLY A 377 3.57 13.36 -16.41
CA GLY A 377 3.44 13.63 -17.84
C GLY A 377 2.06 13.28 -18.40
N VAL A 378 1.01 13.28 -17.56
CA VAL A 378 -0.39 12.97 -17.90
C VAL A 378 -1.31 14.13 -17.50
N GLU A 379 -2.41 14.33 -18.21
CA GLU A 379 -3.44 15.31 -17.87
C GLU A 379 -4.41 14.70 -16.85
N ILE A 380 -4.70 15.41 -15.74
CA ILE A 380 -5.66 14.96 -14.72
C ILE A 380 -6.98 15.70 -14.94
N THR A 381 -8.07 14.98 -15.20
CA THR A 381 -9.38 15.60 -15.46
C THR A 381 -10.05 16.09 -14.16
N ASP A 382 -10.96 17.05 -14.28
CA ASP A 382 -11.74 17.54 -13.12
C ASP A 382 -12.63 16.43 -12.55
N GLU A 383 -13.12 15.53 -13.41
CA GLU A 383 -13.89 14.35 -13.01
C GLU A 383 -13.03 13.40 -12.17
N ALA A 384 -11.76 13.18 -12.54
CA ALA A 384 -10.84 12.35 -11.75
C ALA A 384 -10.58 12.95 -10.37
N VAL A 385 -10.39 14.27 -10.27
CA VAL A 385 -10.20 14.96 -8.97
C VAL A 385 -11.45 14.77 -8.08
N ARG A 386 -12.63 14.99 -8.60
CA ARG A 386 -13.88 14.77 -7.86
C ARG A 386 -14.07 13.31 -7.47
N ALA A 387 -13.77 12.39 -8.39
CA ALA A 387 -13.84 10.96 -8.11
C ALA A 387 -12.87 10.56 -7.00
N ALA A 388 -11.63 11.06 -7.03
CA ALA A 388 -10.64 10.77 -5.98
C ALA A 388 -11.11 11.21 -4.59
N VAL A 389 -11.71 12.39 -4.47
CA VAL A 389 -12.27 12.87 -3.20
C VAL A 389 -13.47 12.02 -2.79
N ASN A 390 -14.48 11.86 -3.66
CA ASN A 390 -15.74 11.20 -3.32
C ASN A 390 -15.54 9.70 -3.03
N LEU A 391 -14.75 9.02 -3.87
CA LEU A 391 -14.46 7.59 -3.67
C LEU A 391 -13.59 7.37 -2.44
N SER A 392 -12.61 8.25 -2.16
CA SER A 392 -11.80 8.13 -0.95
C SER A 392 -12.62 8.32 0.32
N VAL A 393 -13.53 9.28 0.35
CA VAL A 393 -14.43 9.50 1.50
C VAL A 393 -15.33 8.28 1.72
N ARG A 394 -15.87 7.73 0.64
CA ARG A 394 -16.82 6.62 0.69
C ARG A 394 -16.17 5.27 0.99
N TYR A 395 -14.98 5.01 0.44
CA TYR A 395 -14.37 3.68 0.43
C TYR A 395 -13.11 3.54 1.27
N ILE A 396 -12.40 4.65 1.59
CA ILE A 396 -11.17 4.63 2.38
C ILE A 396 -11.42 5.33 3.72
N THR A 397 -11.84 4.54 4.72
CA THR A 397 -12.18 5.04 6.06
C THR A 397 -11.00 5.04 7.03
N SER A 398 -9.88 4.38 6.66
CA SER A 398 -8.69 4.24 7.52
C SER A 398 -7.72 5.41 7.44
N ARG A 399 -7.90 6.33 6.49
CA ARG A 399 -7.05 7.49 6.26
C ARG A 399 -7.90 8.76 6.16
N GLN A 400 -7.28 9.93 6.35
CA GLN A 400 -7.95 11.22 6.33
C GLN A 400 -7.73 11.97 5.02
N LEU A 401 -8.64 12.90 4.70
CA LEU A 401 -8.42 13.89 3.65
C LEU A 401 -7.39 14.94 4.12
N PRO A 402 -6.61 15.54 3.20
CA PRO A 402 -6.58 15.31 1.76
C PRO A 402 -5.68 14.13 1.33
N ASP A 403 -4.89 13.58 2.22
CA ASP A 403 -3.82 12.61 1.97
C ASP A 403 -4.32 11.39 1.14
N LYS A 404 -5.43 10.76 1.56
CA LYS A 404 -6.01 9.61 0.84
C LYS A 404 -6.44 9.94 -0.60
N ALA A 405 -6.89 11.17 -0.87
CA ALA A 405 -7.30 11.58 -2.20
C ALA A 405 -6.10 11.99 -3.07
N ILE A 406 -5.07 12.56 -2.47
CA ILE A 406 -3.78 12.84 -3.12
C ILE A 406 -3.11 11.54 -3.56
N ASP A 407 -3.00 10.56 -2.66
CA ASP A 407 -2.42 9.25 -2.95
C ASP A 407 -3.16 8.55 -4.11
N LEU A 408 -4.50 8.65 -4.16
CA LEU A 408 -5.29 8.09 -5.27
C LEU A 408 -4.96 8.74 -6.61
N ILE A 409 -4.83 10.06 -6.65
CA ILE A 409 -4.46 10.77 -7.88
C ILE A 409 -3.04 10.41 -8.31
N ASP A 410 -2.10 10.37 -7.38
CA ASP A 410 -0.70 10.02 -7.63
C ASP A 410 -0.58 8.60 -8.21
N GLU A 411 -1.23 7.62 -7.58
CA GLU A 411 -1.19 6.23 -8.05
C GLU A 411 -1.95 6.03 -9.37
N SER A 412 -3.10 6.72 -9.55
CA SER A 412 -3.83 6.66 -10.82
C SER A 412 -3.02 7.24 -11.98
N ALA A 413 -2.35 8.37 -11.75
CA ALA A 413 -1.46 8.97 -12.73
C ALA A 413 -0.25 8.09 -13.05
N ALA A 414 0.35 7.48 -12.03
CA ALA A 414 1.43 6.52 -12.19
C ALA A 414 0.99 5.28 -12.99
N LYS A 415 -0.21 4.76 -12.73
CA LYS A 415 -0.79 3.61 -13.44
C LYS A 415 -1.01 3.91 -14.92
N VAL A 416 -1.67 5.03 -15.25
CA VAL A 416 -1.88 5.47 -16.63
C VAL A 416 -0.56 5.60 -17.37
N ARG A 417 0.48 6.13 -16.74
CA ARG A 417 1.82 6.21 -17.31
C ARG A 417 2.45 4.83 -17.51
N LEU A 418 2.27 3.86 -16.61
CA LEU A 418 2.80 2.50 -16.75
C LEU A 418 2.10 1.74 -17.88
N ASP A 419 0.79 1.86 -17.98
CA ASP A 419 0.01 1.23 -19.05
C ASP A 419 0.47 1.71 -20.44
N GLN A 420 0.95 2.95 -20.57
CA GLN A 420 1.61 3.45 -21.78
C GLN A 420 2.94 2.74 -22.08
N THR A 421 3.71 2.45 -21.04
CA THR A 421 5.04 1.83 -21.20
C THR A 421 4.95 0.34 -21.53
N ASP A 422 3.91 -0.34 -21.11
CA ASP A 422 3.66 -1.76 -21.40
C ASP A 422 3.16 -1.99 -22.84
N HIS A 423 2.57 -0.99 -23.48
CA HIS A 423 2.42 -0.99 -24.93
C HIS A 423 3.80 -0.77 -25.54
N LEU A 424 4.48 -1.86 -25.90
CA LEU A 424 5.67 -1.82 -26.78
C LEU A 424 5.40 -0.79 -27.86
N THR A 425 6.05 0.38 -27.80
CA THR A 425 5.83 1.43 -28.80
C THR A 425 6.06 0.83 -30.16
N LYS A 426 5.25 1.21 -31.14
CA LYS A 426 5.41 0.69 -32.52
C LYS A 426 6.86 0.83 -33.02
N SER A 427 7.58 1.83 -32.51
CA SER A 427 9.01 2.02 -32.77
C SER A 427 9.88 0.92 -32.14
N THR A 428 9.53 0.44 -30.93
CA THR A 428 10.28 -0.62 -30.24
C THR A 428 10.09 -1.98 -30.92
N VAL A 429 8.87 -2.30 -31.36
CA VAL A 429 8.59 -3.52 -32.14
C VAL A 429 9.39 -3.49 -33.44
N ILE A 430 9.39 -2.37 -34.17
CA ILE A 430 10.16 -2.23 -35.42
C ILE A 430 11.68 -2.31 -35.16
N LYS A 431 12.18 -1.83 -34.01
CA LYS A 431 13.59 -1.98 -33.62
C LYS A 431 13.95 -3.44 -33.39
N LEU A 432 13.12 -4.22 -32.68
CA LEU A 432 13.34 -5.65 -32.48
C LEU A 432 13.33 -6.41 -33.84
N GLU A 433 12.37 -6.13 -34.71
CA GLU A 433 12.34 -6.71 -36.06
C GLU A 433 13.63 -6.35 -36.90
N ILE A 434 14.16 -5.15 -36.75
CA ILE A 434 15.41 -4.74 -37.40
C ILE A 434 16.60 -5.52 -36.84
N ASP A 435 16.67 -5.71 -35.52
CA ASP A 435 17.76 -6.43 -34.85
C ASP A 435 17.74 -7.93 -35.23
N GLU A 436 16.56 -8.55 -35.34
CA GLU A 436 16.41 -9.91 -35.83
C GLU A 436 16.91 -10.03 -37.28
N LEU A 437 16.48 -9.12 -38.19
CA LEU A 437 16.93 -9.12 -39.59
C LEU A 437 18.43 -8.86 -39.73
N VAL A 438 19.03 -8.07 -38.85
CA VAL A 438 20.48 -7.87 -38.82
C VAL A 438 21.21 -9.14 -38.45
N GLN A 439 20.72 -9.89 -37.47
CA GLN A 439 21.29 -11.19 -37.07
C GLN A 439 21.15 -12.23 -38.21
N GLU A 440 19.99 -12.30 -38.85
CA GLU A 440 19.78 -13.21 -40.00
C GLU A 440 20.67 -12.84 -41.19
N LYS A 441 20.82 -11.56 -41.45
CA LYS A 441 21.72 -11.08 -42.51
C LYS A 441 23.17 -11.46 -42.23
N GLU A 442 23.65 -11.28 -40.97
CA GLU A 442 25.00 -11.69 -40.56
C GLU A 442 25.22 -13.21 -40.70
N ALA A 443 24.22 -13.99 -40.31
CA ALA A 443 24.25 -15.44 -40.48
C ALA A 443 24.28 -15.88 -41.98
N ALA A 444 23.53 -15.18 -42.85
CA ALA A 444 23.56 -15.43 -44.28
C ALA A 444 24.92 -15.07 -44.92
N ILE A 445 25.55 -13.98 -44.46
CA ILE A 445 26.91 -13.58 -44.91
C ILE A 445 27.94 -14.64 -44.48
N GLN A 446 27.87 -15.15 -43.25
CA GLN A 446 28.76 -16.23 -42.78
C GLN A 446 28.63 -17.53 -43.58
N LYS A 447 27.40 -17.81 -44.06
CA LYS A 447 27.10 -18.97 -44.92
C LYS A 447 27.42 -18.71 -46.40
N GLN A 448 27.94 -17.55 -46.76
CA GLN A 448 28.24 -17.08 -48.15
C GLN A 448 27.00 -17.02 -49.07
N ASP A 449 25.79 -16.95 -48.48
CA ASP A 449 24.55 -16.73 -49.25
C ASP A 449 24.31 -15.24 -49.48
N PHE A 450 24.96 -14.69 -50.48
CA PHE A 450 24.91 -13.27 -50.80
C PHE A 450 23.57 -12.81 -51.39
N GLU A 451 22.81 -13.74 -52.00
CA GLU A 451 21.52 -13.41 -52.59
C GLU A 451 20.46 -13.18 -51.50
N ASN A 452 20.42 -14.04 -50.50
CA ASN A 452 19.57 -13.90 -49.32
C ASN A 452 19.98 -12.68 -48.45
N ALA A 453 21.29 -12.45 -48.26
CA ALA A 453 21.81 -11.28 -47.56
C ALA A 453 21.42 -9.95 -48.25
N ALA A 454 21.33 -9.92 -49.59
CA ALA A 454 20.88 -8.77 -50.33
C ALA A 454 19.37 -8.50 -50.18
N GLN A 455 18.55 -9.56 -50.04
CA GLN A 455 17.11 -9.44 -49.79
C GLN A 455 16.86 -8.93 -48.37
N LEU A 456 17.50 -9.50 -47.34
CA LEU A 456 17.43 -9.06 -45.96
C LEU A 456 17.86 -7.59 -45.77
N ARG A 457 18.90 -7.16 -46.50
CA ARG A 457 19.32 -5.76 -46.50
C ARG A 457 18.28 -4.78 -47.09
N ARG A 458 17.50 -5.23 -48.10
CA ARG A 458 16.39 -4.43 -48.64
C ARG A 458 15.25 -4.30 -47.62
N GLN A 459 14.92 -5.39 -46.87
CA GLN A 459 13.93 -5.41 -45.84
C GLN A 459 14.37 -4.53 -44.64
N GLU A 460 15.60 -4.66 -44.17
CA GLU A 460 16.18 -3.78 -43.16
C GLU A 460 16.06 -2.29 -43.52
N LYS A 461 16.40 -1.93 -44.75
CA LYS A 461 16.32 -0.54 -45.22
C LYS A 461 14.88 -0.02 -45.28
N ALA A 462 13.91 -0.88 -45.61
CA ALA A 462 12.49 -0.53 -45.60
C ALA A 462 11.96 -0.31 -44.18
N LEU A 463 12.33 -1.20 -43.22
CA LEU A 463 11.95 -1.06 -41.82
C LEU A 463 12.61 0.14 -41.14
N ARG A 464 13.85 0.44 -41.43
CA ARG A 464 14.53 1.67 -40.94
C ARG A 464 13.85 2.95 -41.43
N LYS A 465 13.37 3.00 -42.69
CA LYS A 465 12.54 4.11 -43.16
C LYS A 465 11.18 4.18 -42.50
N LYS A 466 10.58 3.03 -42.18
CA LYS A 466 9.31 2.95 -41.42
C LYS A 466 9.52 3.42 -39.99
N LEU A 467 10.62 3.02 -39.33
CA LEU A 467 11.01 3.45 -38.00
C LEU A 467 11.16 5.00 -37.95
N GLN A 468 11.86 5.61 -38.91
CA GLN A 468 12.00 7.08 -38.95
C GLN A 468 10.66 7.82 -39.07
N LYS A 469 9.70 7.25 -39.80
CA LYS A 469 8.35 7.85 -39.90
C LYS A 469 7.55 7.69 -38.60
N VAL A 470 7.63 6.52 -38.00
CA VAL A 470 6.92 6.23 -36.73
C VAL A 470 7.52 7.03 -35.60
N SER A 471 8.84 7.07 -35.46
CA SER A 471 9.50 7.87 -34.41
C SER A 471 9.27 9.38 -34.56
N ALA A 472 9.13 9.89 -35.81
CA ALA A 472 8.78 11.29 -36.05
C ALA A 472 7.30 11.60 -35.70
N ILE A 473 6.40 10.61 -35.74
CA ILE A 473 5.00 10.74 -35.33
C ILE A 473 4.92 10.67 -33.79
N GLU A 474 5.62 9.72 -33.20
CA GLU A 474 5.72 9.56 -31.72
C GLU A 474 6.34 10.82 -31.08
N ALA A 475 7.42 11.34 -31.61
CA ALA A 475 8.05 12.59 -31.14
C ALA A 475 7.18 13.86 -31.29
N LYS A 476 6.20 13.86 -32.22
CA LYS A 476 5.20 14.93 -32.32
C LYS A 476 4.05 14.74 -31.28
N GLN A 477 3.76 13.52 -30.89
CA GLN A 477 2.78 13.18 -29.85
C GLN A 477 3.34 13.45 -28.44
N GLU A 478 4.66 13.35 -28.23
CA GLU A 478 5.33 13.66 -26.94
C GLU A 478 5.36 15.16 -26.58
N GLN A 479 4.87 16.07 -27.45
CA GLN A 479 4.81 17.52 -27.16
C GLN A 479 3.49 17.97 -26.51
N GLY A 480 2.58 17.06 -26.15
CA GLY A 480 1.37 17.32 -25.38
C GLY A 480 1.11 16.13 -24.46
N TYR A 481 0.44 16.33 -23.34
CA TYR A 481 -0.03 15.24 -22.50
C TYR A 481 -0.83 14.26 -23.36
N SER A 482 -0.33 13.05 -23.57
CA SER A 482 -0.93 12.10 -24.51
C SER A 482 -2.10 11.33 -23.93
N ASP A 483 -2.17 11.21 -22.60
CA ASP A 483 -3.21 10.48 -21.90
C ASP A 483 -3.76 11.25 -20.71
N ARG A 484 -5.01 10.95 -20.39
CA ARG A 484 -5.80 11.61 -19.37
C ARG A 484 -6.11 10.61 -18.26
N VAL A 485 -5.94 11.03 -17.03
CA VAL A 485 -6.48 10.31 -15.87
C VAL A 485 -7.96 10.59 -15.78
N THR A 486 -8.77 9.53 -15.85
CA THR A 486 -10.23 9.58 -15.82
C THR A 486 -10.79 9.11 -14.49
N GLU A 487 -12.09 9.28 -14.29
CA GLU A 487 -12.82 8.71 -13.14
C GLU A 487 -12.66 7.17 -13.08
N GLU A 488 -12.65 6.49 -14.24
CA GLU A 488 -12.52 5.03 -14.30
C GLU A 488 -11.15 4.55 -13.80
N ASP A 489 -10.08 5.32 -14.06
CA ASP A 489 -8.73 5.01 -13.58
C ASP A 489 -8.66 5.12 -12.06
N VAL A 490 -9.22 6.19 -11.50
CA VAL A 490 -9.32 6.38 -10.05
C VAL A 490 -10.16 5.27 -9.42
N ALA A 491 -11.31 4.92 -10.00
CA ALA A 491 -12.14 3.83 -9.52
C ALA A 491 -11.42 2.48 -9.54
N THR A 492 -10.56 2.26 -10.54
CA THR A 492 -9.73 1.05 -10.63
C THR A 492 -8.76 0.96 -9.45
N VAL A 493 -8.04 2.04 -9.14
CA VAL A 493 -7.10 2.07 -8.01
C VAL A 493 -7.83 1.87 -6.68
N VAL A 494 -8.97 2.55 -6.49
CA VAL A 494 -9.79 2.35 -5.28
C VAL A 494 -10.27 0.90 -5.16
N SER A 495 -10.63 0.26 -6.29
CA SER A 495 -11.00 -1.15 -6.33
C SER A 495 -9.84 -2.07 -5.91
N GLU A 496 -8.62 -1.78 -6.34
CA GLU A 496 -7.42 -2.53 -5.96
C GLU A 496 -7.11 -2.38 -4.47
N TRP A 497 -7.26 -1.18 -3.91
CA TRP A 497 -7.00 -0.93 -2.49
C TRP A 497 -8.04 -1.54 -1.55
N THR A 498 -9.29 -1.48 -1.95
CA THR A 498 -10.44 -1.88 -1.09
C THR A 498 -10.94 -3.28 -1.36
N GLY A 499 -10.56 -3.87 -2.50
CA GLY A 499 -11.11 -5.14 -2.99
C GLY A 499 -12.55 -5.06 -3.49
N VAL A 500 -13.11 -3.85 -3.61
CA VAL A 500 -14.49 -3.63 -4.11
C VAL A 500 -14.45 -3.42 -5.62
N PRO A 501 -15.14 -4.21 -6.44
CA PRO A 501 -15.12 -4.09 -7.90
C PRO A 501 -15.92 -2.85 -8.36
N LEU A 502 -15.28 -1.66 -8.34
CA LEU A 502 -15.93 -0.38 -8.66
C LEU A 502 -16.17 -0.15 -10.16
N GLN A 503 -15.38 -0.76 -11.03
CA GLN A 503 -15.51 -0.62 -12.50
C GLN A 503 -16.86 -1.06 -13.08
N GLN A 504 -17.68 -1.77 -12.30
CA GLN A 504 -18.98 -2.28 -12.75
C GLN A 504 -20.19 -1.52 -12.17
N LEU A 505 -19.95 -0.45 -11.36
CA LEU A 505 -20.95 -0.05 -10.37
C LEU A 505 -21.93 1.05 -10.80
N GLU A 506 -21.64 1.98 -11.72
CA GLU A 506 -22.58 3.11 -11.88
C GLU A 506 -23.75 2.88 -12.85
N LYS A 507 -23.57 2.21 -13.98
CA LYS A 507 -24.71 1.90 -14.88
C LYS A 507 -25.25 0.48 -14.73
N LYS A 508 -24.38 -0.47 -14.38
CA LYS A 508 -24.76 -1.89 -14.18
C LYS A 508 -25.22 -2.19 -12.75
N GLU A 509 -24.93 -1.36 -11.75
CA GLU A 509 -25.39 -1.60 -10.37
C GLU A 509 -26.90 -1.47 -10.25
N SER A 510 -27.48 -0.44 -10.87
CA SER A 510 -28.94 -0.28 -10.87
C SER A 510 -29.64 -1.45 -11.56
N GLU A 511 -29.11 -1.95 -12.69
CA GLU A 511 -29.64 -3.13 -13.38
C GLU A 511 -29.46 -4.40 -12.55
N ARG A 512 -28.27 -4.62 -11.96
CA ARG A 512 -28.02 -5.77 -11.07
C ARG A 512 -28.87 -5.75 -9.81
N LEU A 513 -29.13 -4.57 -9.23
CA LEU A 513 -30.03 -4.43 -8.07
C LEU A 513 -31.48 -4.73 -8.44
N LEU A 514 -31.91 -4.44 -9.67
CA LEU A 514 -33.21 -4.83 -10.18
C LEU A 514 -33.31 -6.34 -10.41
N GLU A 515 -32.24 -6.98 -10.89
CA GLU A 515 -32.13 -8.41 -11.13
C GLU A 515 -31.70 -9.22 -9.90
N LEU A 516 -31.45 -8.57 -8.75
CA LEU A 516 -30.91 -9.20 -7.53
C LEU A 516 -31.70 -10.44 -7.10
N GLU A 517 -33.01 -10.43 -7.24
CA GLU A 517 -33.85 -11.59 -6.92
C GLU A 517 -33.53 -12.80 -7.81
N GLY A 518 -33.34 -12.58 -9.11
CA GLY A 518 -32.97 -13.63 -10.06
C GLY A 518 -31.58 -14.22 -9.76
N LEU A 519 -30.61 -13.35 -9.53
CA LEU A 519 -29.25 -13.74 -9.20
C LEU A 519 -29.15 -14.55 -7.89
N LEU A 520 -29.94 -14.17 -6.87
CA LEU A 520 -29.99 -14.94 -5.62
C LEU A 520 -30.68 -16.30 -5.83
N HIS A 521 -31.68 -16.39 -6.68
CA HIS A 521 -32.37 -17.65 -7.02
C HIS A 521 -31.52 -18.63 -7.84
N GLU A 522 -30.44 -18.19 -8.48
CA GLU A 522 -29.49 -19.12 -9.12
C GLU A 522 -28.85 -20.09 -8.12
N ARG A 523 -28.69 -19.67 -6.87
CA ARG A 523 -28.06 -20.45 -5.79
C ARG A 523 -29.05 -20.89 -4.72
N VAL A 524 -30.03 -20.07 -4.40
CA VAL A 524 -31.01 -20.32 -3.33
C VAL A 524 -32.30 -20.79 -3.94
N VAL A 525 -32.65 -22.02 -3.66
CA VAL A 525 -33.87 -22.67 -4.19
C VAL A 525 -35.02 -22.45 -3.23
N GLY A 526 -36.17 -22.02 -3.76
CA GLY A 526 -37.33 -21.64 -2.93
C GLY A 526 -37.06 -20.40 -2.11
N GLN A 527 -37.73 -20.25 -0.97
CA GLN A 527 -37.53 -19.14 -0.03
C GLN A 527 -37.83 -17.74 -0.69
N ASP A 528 -38.83 -17.67 -1.58
CA ASP A 528 -39.14 -16.46 -2.35
C ASP A 528 -39.44 -15.24 -1.46
N GLU A 529 -40.13 -15.42 -0.33
CA GLU A 529 -40.38 -14.33 0.61
C GLU A 529 -39.08 -13.77 1.21
N ALA A 530 -38.11 -14.67 1.51
CA ALA A 530 -36.81 -14.28 2.07
C ALA A 530 -35.99 -13.48 1.06
N VAL A 531 -35.87 -14.00 -0.17
CA VAL A 531 -35.14 -13.35 -1.24
C VAL A 531 -35.73 -11.98 -1.57
N LYS A 532 -37.07 -11.88 -1.69
CA LYS A 532 -37.77 -10.60 -1.95
C LYS A 532 -37.60 -9.58 -0.81
N ALA A 533 -37.66 -10.01 0.46
CA ALA A 533 -37.47 -9.12 1.61
C ALA A 533 -36.07 -8.54 1.64
N VAL A 534 -35.05 -9.40 1.48
CA VAL A 534 -33.63 -9.00 1.44
C VAL A 534 -33.38 -8.04 0.25
N SER A 535 -33.84 -8.39 -0.93
CA SER A 535 -33.64 -7.57 -2.14
C SER A 535 -34.31 -6.20 -2.03
N ARG A 536 -35.49 -6.10 -1.45
CA ARG A 536 -36.16 -4.82 -1.19
C ARG A 536 -35.40 -3.94 -0.21
N ALA A 537 -34.92 -4.51 0.90
CA ALA A 537 -34.18 -3.77 1.90
C ALA A 537 -32.87 -3.22 1.34
N ILE A 538 -32.14 -4.03 0.55
CA ILE A 538 -30.91 -3.60 -0.09
C ILE A 538 -31.16 -2.50 -1.14
N ARG A 539 -32.18 -2.66 -1.99
CA ARG A 539 -32.58 -1.61 -2.95
C ARG A 539 -32.91 -0.30 -2.25
N ARG A 540 -33.67 -0.34 -1.15
CA ARG A 540 -33.99 0.84 -0.32
C ARG A 540 -32.75 1.52 0.26
N ALA A 541 -31.76 0.75 0.73
CA ALA A 541 -30.51 1.28 1.28
C ALA A 541 -29.64 1.92 0.19
N ARG A 542 -29.52 1.27 -0.98
CA ARG A 542 -28.69 1.77 -2.10
C ARG A 542 -29.31 2.95 -2.86
N SER A 543 -30.62 3.12 -2.79
CA SER A 543 -31.30 4.29 -3.38
C SER A 543 -31.16 5.59 -2.55
N GLY A 544 -30.41 5.58 -1.45
CA GLY A 544 -30.20 6.75 -0.59
C GLY A 544 -31.40 7.10 0.31
N LEU A 545 -32.41 6.23 0.38
CA LEU A 545 -33.62 6.46 1.19
C LEU A 545 -33.47 5.96 2.64
N LYS A 546 -32.34 5.34 2.98
CA LYS A 546 -32.03 4.87 4.34
C LYS A 546 -31.11 5.88 5.04
N ASP A 547 -31.16 5.87 6.37
CA ASP A 547 -30.26 6.62 7.24
C ASP A 547 -28.79 6.23 6.93
N PRO A 548 -27.93 7.19 6.56
CA PRO A 548 -26.54 6.94 6.18
C PRO A 548 -25.68 6.39 7.35
N ASP A 549 -26.09 6.60 8.58
CA ASP A 549 -25.34 6.16 9.77
C ASP A 549 -25.63 4.70 10.17
N ARG A 550 -26.42 3.96 9.39
CA ARG A 550 -26.76 2.56 9.67
C ARG A 550 -26.11 1.60 8.65
N PRO A 551 -25.89 0.31 9.02
CA PRO A 551 -25.47 -0.73 8.08
C PRO A 551 -26.39 -0.78 6.82
N ILE A 552 -25.86 -1.26 5.67
CA ILE A 552 -26.66 -1.40 4.42
C ILE A 552 -27.94 -2.19 4.67
N GLY A 553 -27.88 -3.26 5.48
CA GLY A 553 -29.02 -4.08 5.86
C GLY A 553 -28.78 -4.86 7.11
N SER A 554 -29.81 -5.01 7.92
CA SER A 554 -29.82 -5.86 9.12
C SER A 554 -30.97 -6.84 9.05
N PHE A 555 -30.66 -8.14 9.05
CA PHE A 555 -31.62 -9.21 8.82
C PHE A 555 -31.60 -10.25 9.93
N MET A 556 -32.77 -10.74 10.34
CA MET A 556 -32.92 -11.88 11.22
C MET A 556 -33.52 -13.05 10.43
N PHE A 557 -32.76 -14.13 10.25
CA PHE A 557 -33.18 -15.34 9.53
C PHE A 557 -33.62 -16.42 10.52
N LEU A 558 -34.88 -16.73 10.53
CA LEU A 558 -35.50 -17.70 11.42
C LEU A 558 -35.92 -18.96 10.68
N GLY A 559 -35.81 -20.10 11.33
CA GLY A 559 -36.31 -21.37 10.74
C GLY A 559 -35.44 -22.57 11.04
N PRO A 560 -35.86 -23.76 10.61
CA PRO A 560 -35.14 -25.02 10.88
C PRO A 560 -33.75 -25.06 10.28
N THR A 561 -32.93 -26.00 10.74
CA THR A 561 -31.59 -26.21 10.21
C THR A 561 -31.64 -26.74 8.77
N GLY A 562 -30.70 -26.34 7.92
CA GLY A 562 -30.55 -26.90 6.57
C GLY A 562 -31.55 -26.40 5.53
N VAL A 563 -32.26 -25.29 5.74
CA VAL A 563 -33.23 -24.69 4.80
C VAL A 563 -32.63 -23.60 3.88
N GLY A 564 -31.32 -23.28 4.02
CA GLY A 564 -30.65 -22.34 3.12
C GLY A 564 -30.29 -20.98 3.73
N LYS A 565 -30.46 -20.76 5.07
CA LYS A 565 -30.11 -19.47 5.73
C LYS A 565 -28.68 -19.02 5.45
N THR A 566 -27.70 -19.89 5.67
CA THR A 566 -26.27 -19.61 5.44
C THR A 566 -25.96 -19.49 3.95
N GLU A 567 -26.66 -20.24 3.07
CA GLU A 567 -26.46 -20.19 1.63
C GLU A 567 -26.94 -18.86 1.05
N LEU A 568 -28.06 -18.32 1.54
CA LEU A 568 -28.52 -16.98 1.15
C LEU A 568 -27.50 -15.90 1.56
N ALA A 569 -26.86 -16.02 2.74
CA ALA A 569 -25.79 -15.10 3.16
C ALA A 569 -24.56 -15.17 2.24
N LYS A 570 -24.16 -16.38 1.80
CA LYS A 570 -23.07 -16.56 0.84
C LYS A 570 -23.42 -16.02 -0.55
N ALA A 571 -24.60 -16.34 -1.06
CA ALA A 571 -25.07 -15.82 -2.34
C ALA A 571 -25.12 -14.29 -2.33
N LEU A 572 -25.58 -13.71 -1.21
CA LEU A 572 -25.61 -12.25 -1.05
C LEU A 572 -24.20 -11.65 -1.03
N SER A 573 -23.23 -12.28 -0.35
CA SER A 573 -21.84 -11.83 -0.35
C SER A 573 -21.25 -11.82 -1.77
N GLU A 574 -21.45 -12.89 -2.53
CA GLU A 574 -20.95 -12.99 -3.92
C GLU A 574 -21.61 -11.95 -4.84
N VAL A 575 -22.92 -11.78 -4.75
CA VAL A 575 -23.66 -10.85 -5.62
C VAL A 575 -23.34 -9.39 -5.29
N MET A 576 -23.24 -9.04 -3.99
CA MET A 576 -23.04 -7.65 -3.54
C MET A 576 -21.58 -7.21 -3.55
N PHE A 577 -20.65 -8.11 -3.21
CA PHE A 577 -19.25 -7.78 -3.02
C PHE A 577 -18.30 -8.57 -3.92
N GLY A 578 -18.84 -9.37 -4.86
CA GLY A 578 -18.07 -10.06 -5.90
C GLY A 578 -17.34 -11.33 -5.45
N SER A 579 -17.33 -11.67 -4.15
CA SER A 579 -16.66 -12.86 -3.61
C SER A 579 -17.40 -13.44 -2.40
N GLU A 580 -17.39 -14.78 -2.29
CA GLU A 580 -17.80 -15.47 -1.06
C GLU A 580 -16.88 -15.16 0.13
N ASP A 581 -15.62 -14.79 -0.12
CA ASP A 581 -14.64 -14.45 0.92
C ASP A 581 -14.94 -13.13 1.63
N ALA A 582 -15.85 -12.32 1.08
CA ALA A 582 -16.40 -11.15 1.77
C ALA A 582 -17.42 -11.52 2.87
N LEU A 583 -17.70 -12.83 3.11
CA LEU A 583 -18.51 -13.30 4.22
C LEU A 583 -17.68 -13.48 5.48
N ILE A 584 -17.96 -12.68 6.50
CA ILE A 584 -17.41 -12.83 7.87
C ILE A 584 -18.39 -13.64 8.70
N ARG A 585 -18.07 -14.89 8.97
CA ARG A 585 -18.90 -15.74 9.84
C ARG A 585 -18.38 -15.71 11.26
N VAL A 586 -19.30 -15.52 12.21
CA VAL A 586 -19.07 -15.56 13.65
C VAL A 586 -20.12 -16.50 14.26
N ASP A 587 -19.66 -17.55 14.92
CA ASP A 587 -20.54 -18.50 15.64
C ASP A 587 -20.81 -17.98 17.04
N MET A 588 -22.05 -17.64 17.33
CA MET A 588 -22.45 -17.06 18.61
C MET A 588 -22.43 -18.08 19.76
N SER A 589 -22.31 -19.37 19.49
CA SER A 589 -22.11 -20.39 20.51
C SER A 589 -20.74 -20.26 21.22
N GLU A 590 -19.78 -19.58 20.62
CA GLU A 590 -18.49 -19.27 21.25
C GLU A 590 -18.58 -18.09 22.25
N PHE A 591 -19.70 -17.37 22.25
CA PHE A 591 -19.93 -16.15 23.04
C PHE A 591 -21.07 -16.31 24.08
N MET A 592 -21.16 -17.48 24.69
CA MET A 592 -22.19 -17.80 25.74
C MET A 592 -21.84 -17.19 27.09
N GLU A 593 -20.56 -16.95 27.37
CA GLU A 593 -20.09 -16.45 28.64
C GLU A 593 -20.00 -14.93 28.68
N LYS A 594 -20.18 -14.30 29.85
CA LYS A 594 -20.13 -12.85 30.02
C LYS A 594 -18.81 -12.22 29.57
N TYR A 595 -17.69 -12.90 29.80
CA TYR A 595 -16.37 -12.39 29.44
C TYR A 595 -16.02 -12.55 27.96
N SER A 596 -16.82 -13.29 27.21
CA SER A 596 -16.57 -13.53 25.80
C SER A 596 -16.85 -12.28 24.92
N THR A 597 -17.57 -11.28 25.42
CA THR A 597 -17.78 -9.99 24.73
C THR A 597 -16.45 -9.27 24.44
N SER A 598 -15.47 -9.37 25.35
CA SER A 598 -14.14 -8.80 25.15
C SER A 598 -13.38 -9.45 23.97
N ARG A 599 -13.70 -10.69 23.60
CA ARG A 599 -13.14 -11.33 22.40
C ARG A 599 -13.68 -10.73 21.11
N LEU A 600 -14.89 -10.17 21.11
CA LEU A 600 -15.46 -9.49 19.92
C LEU A 600 -14.82 -8.14 19.66
N ILE A 601 -14.63 -7.32 20.72
CA ILE A 601 -14.17 -5.92 20.62
C ILE A 601 -12.73 -5.70 21.08
N GLY A 602 -12.08 -6.71 21.68
CA GLY A 602 -10.75 -6.66 22.28
C GLY A 602 -10.79 -6.54 23.81
N SER A 603 -9.72 -6.97 24.47
CA SER A 603 -9.59 -6.91 25.93
C SER A 603 -9.24 -5.49 26.38
N PRO A 604 -9.76 -5.01 27.52
CA PRO A 604 -9.37 -3.73 28.10
C PRO A 604 -7.87 -3.66 28.43
N PRO A 605 -7.29 -2.46 28.54
CA PRO A 605 -5.89 -2.29 28.92
C PRO A 605 -5.57 -3.00 30.24
N GLY A 606 -4.47 -3.76 30.25
CA GLY A 606 -4.02 -4.51 31.43
C GLY A 606 -4.53 -5.94 31.55
N TYR A 607 -5.37 -6.42 30.64
CA TYR A 607 -5.79 -7.81 30.56
C TYR A 607 -5.05 -8.59 29.48
N VAL A 608 -4.91 -9.91 29.65
CA VAL A 608 -4.28 -10.81 28.67
C VAL A 608 -5.06 -10.73 27.35
N GLY A 609 -4.35 -10.59 26.21
CA GLY A 609 -4.96 -10.46 24.88
C GLY A 609 -5.29 -9.03 24.45
N TYR A 610 -4.84 -7.99 25.16
CA TYR A 610 -5.04 -6.58 24.74
C TYR A 610 -4.43 -6.25 23.38
N ASP A 611 -3.26 -6.83 23.09
CA ASP A 611 -2.56 -6.59 21.81
C ASP A 611 -3.18 -7.31 20.62
N GLU A 612 -3.93 -8.39 20.83
CA GLU A 612 -4.52 -9.21 19.76
C GLU A 612 -5.72 -8.55 19.05
N GLY A 613 -6.30 -7.51 19.66
CA GLY A 613 -7.51 -6.85 19.14
C GLY A 613 -8.76 -7.70 19.21
N GLY A 614 -9.92 -7.15 18.83
CA GLY A 614 -11.20 -7.88 18.83
C GLY A 614 -11.42 -8.68 17.55
N GLN A 615 -11.90 -9.90 17.66
CA GLN A 615 -12.11 -10.79 16.50
C GLN A 615 -13.06 -10.21 15.44
N LEU A 616 -14.12 -9.54 15.86
CA LEU A 616 -15.08 -8.92 14.95
C LEU A 616 -14.55 -7.59 14.42
N THR A 617 -14.08 -6.73 15.31
CA THR A 617 -13.61 -5.39 14.95
C THR A 617 -12.42 -5.43 14.02
N GLU A 618 -11.47 -6.35 14.25
CA GLU A 618 -10.29 -6.48 13.39
C GLU A 618 -10.63 -7.03 12.00
N LYS A 619 -11.52 -8.05 11.91
CA LYS A 619 -11.97 -8.60 10.61
C LYS A 619 -12.69 -7.54 9.78
N ILE A 620 -13.51 -6.69 10.39
CA ILE A 620 -14.25 -5.65 9.67
C ILE A 620 -13.32 -4.52 9.26
N ARG A 621 -12.34 -4.17 10.08
CA ARG A 621 -11.32 -3.20 9.70
C ARG A 621 -10.53 -3.64 8.46
N GLN A 622 -10.27 -4.96 8.34
CA GLN A 622 -9.61 -5.54 7.16
C GLN A 622 -10.55 -5.65 5.96
N LYS A 623 -11.86 -5.91 6.20
CA LYS A 623 -12.88 -6.08 5.14
C LYS A 623 -14.11 -5.23 5.46
N PRO A 624 -14.05 -3.91 5.23
CA PRO A 624 -15.16 -3.01 5.56
C PRO A 624 -16.40 -3.22 4.69
N TYR A 625 -16.24 -3.83 3.51
CA TYR A 625 -17.32 -4.23 2.59
C TYR A 625 -17.54 -5.74 2.72
N SER A 626 -18.43 -6.14 3.62
CA SER A 626 -18.64 -7.56 3.93
C SER A 626 -20.07 -7.87 4.37
N VAL A 627 -20.43 -9.14 4.23
CA VAL A 627 -21.60 -9.70 4.88
C VAL A 627 -21.17 -10.30 6.20
N ILE A 628 -21.75 -9.85 7.30
CA ILE A 628 -21.49 -10.39 8.64
C ILE A 628 -22.60 -11.39 8.95
N LEU A 629 -22.23 -12.64 9.10
CA LEU A 629 -23.15 -13.70 9.50
C LEU A 629 -22.90 -14.08 10.98
N LEU A 630 -23.83 -13.68 11.84
CA LEU A 630 -23.88 -14.09 13.24
C LEU A 630 -24.78 -15.33 13.34
N ASP A 631 -24.13 -16.49 13.47
CA ASP A 631 -24.85 -17.78 13.47
C ASP A 631 -25.28 -18.18 14.88
N GLU A 632 -26.49 -18.72 15.04
CA GLU A 632 -27.08 -19.18 16.31
C GLU A 632 -27.13 -18.10 17.42
N VAL A 633 -27.63 -16.90 17.06
CA VAL A 633 -27.65 -15.72 17.96
C VAL A 633 -28.38 -15.98 19.29
N GLU A 634 -29.31 -16.91 19.34
CA GLU A 634 -30.02 -17.29 20.58
C GLU A 634 -29.10 -17.86 21.67
N LYS A 635 -27.88 -18.31 21.30
CA LYS A 635 -26.91 -18.85 22.24
C LYS A 635 -26.01 -17.80 22.88
N ALA A 636 -25.96 -16.59 22.29
CA ALA A 636 -25.09 -15.52 22.74
C ALA A 636 -25.52 -14.98 24.14
N HIS A 637 -24.52 -14.53 24.92
CA HIS A 637 -24.78 -13.80 26.15
C HIS A 637 -25.53 -12.49 25.89
N PRO A 638 -26.47 -12.06 26.76
CA PRO A 638 -27.24 -10.81 26.58
C PRO A 638 -26.40 -9.55 26.37
N ASP A 639 -25.19 -9.48 26.89
CA ASP A 639 -24.31 -8.33 26.74
C ASP A 639 -23.81 -8.17 25.30
N VAL A 640 -23.77 -9.24 24.48
CA VAL A 640 -23.44 -9.17 23.04
C VAL A 640 -24.48 -8.34 22.32
N PHE A 641 -25.77 -8.46 22.66
CA PHE A 641 -26.82 -7.68 22.02
C PHE A 641 -26.71 -6.18 22.31
N ASN A 642 -26.17 -5.79 23.48
CA ASN A 642 -25.92 -4.39 23.79
C ASN A 642 -24.84 -3.78 22.87
N LEU A 643 -23.82 -4.56 22.49
CA LEU A 643 -22.81 -4.14 21.50
C LEU A 643 -23.41 -4.05 20.10
N LEU A 644 -24.24 -5.04 19.72
CA LEU A 644 -24.91 -5.03 18.42
C LEU A 644 -25.88 -3.87 18.27
N LEU A 645 -26.52 -3.41 19.35
CA LEU A 645 -27.38 -2.21 19.32
C LEU A 645 -26.60 -0.98 18.86
N GLN A 646 -25.37 -0.77 19.34
CA GLN A 646 -24.52 0.33 18.90
C GLN A 646 -24.24 0.26 17.38
N VAL A 647 -23.97 -0.94 16.87
CA VAL A 647 -23.75 -1.15 15.44
C VAL A 647 -25.02 -0.85 14.63
N LEU A 648 -26.19 -1.30 15.09
CA LEU A 648 -27.47 -1.15 14.40
C LEU A 648 -27.99 0.29 14.41
N ASP A 649 -27.62 1.10 15.41
CA ASP A 649 -28.05 2.50 15.54
C ASP A 649 -27.05 3.47 14.94
N ASP A 650 -25.78 3.36 15.35
CA ASP A 650 -24.74 4.35 15.03
C ASP A 650 -23.83 3.89 13.88
N GLY A 651 -24.00 2.66 13.37
CA GLY A 651 -23.20 2.09 12.28
C GLY A 651 -21.70 1.95 12.61
N HIS A 652 -21.30 2.10 13.87
CA HIS A 652 -19.92 1.93 14.28
C HIS A 652 -19.81 1.20 15.62
N LEU A 653 -18.65 0.62 15.89
CA LEU A 653 -18.34 -0.02 17.16
C LEU A 653 -16.95 0.45 17.63
N THR A 654 -16.86 0.89 18.87
CA THR A 654 -15.59 1.31 19.45
C THR A 654 -14.86 0.08 20.00
N ASP A 655 -13.62 -0.14 19.53
CA ASP A 655 -12.77 -1.22 20.00
C ASP A 655 -12.15 -0.91 21.38
N SER A 656 -11.46 -1.88 21.96
CA SER A 656 -10.79 -1.73 23.27
C SER A 656 -9.64 -0.72 23.26
N LYS A 657 -9.16 -0.33 22.08
CA LYS A 657 -8.12 0.69 21.89
C LYS A 657 -8.71 2.10 21.65
N GLY A 658 -10.03 2.25 21.76
CA GLY A 658 -10.74 3.52 21.56
C GLY A 658 -10.99 3.87 20.08
N ARG A 659 -10.65 2.99 19.14
CA ARG A 659 -10.82 3.25 17.71
C ARG A 659 -12.24 2.92 17.27
N LYS A 660 -12.85 3.79 16.46
CA LYS A 660 -14.15 3.56 15.85
C LYS A 660 -14.01 2.67 14.62
N VAL A 661 -14.66 1.53 14.62
CA VAL A 661 -14.72 0.59 13.48
C VAL A 661 -16.06 0.79 12.78
N ASP A 662 -16.01 1.06 11.48
CA ASP A 662 -17.18 1.42 10.66
C ASP A 662 -17.89 0.17 10.12
N PHE A 663 -19.19 0.07 10.34
CA PHE A 663 -20.08 -1.00 9.89
C PHE A 663 -21.10 -0.52 8.85
N ARG A 664 -21.12 0.75 8.47
CA ARG A 664 -22.11 1.35 7.56
C ARG A 664 -22.13 0.68 6.18
N ASN A 665 -21.00 0.15 5.75
CA ASN A 665 -20.85 -0.54 4.48
C ASN A 665 -21.03 -2.06 4.58
N THR A 666 -21.51 -2.57 5.71
CA THR A 666 -21.72 -4.01 5.94
C THR A 666 -23.20 -4.39 5.83
N ILE A 667 -23.44 -5.68 5.55
CA ILE A 667 -24.77 -6.29 5.65
C ILE A 667 -24.73 -7.26 6.82
N MET A 668 -25.56 -7.04 7.82
CA MET A 668 -25.63 -7.88 9.02
C MET A 668 -26.74 -8.92 8.91
N ILE A 669 -26.40 -10.18 9.01
CA ILE A 669 -27.32 -11.31 8.99
C ILE A 669 -27.17 -12.09 10.30
N MET A 670 -28.26 -12.24 11.01
CA MET A 670 -28.36 -13.00 12.25
C MET A 670 -29.21 -14.25 11.98
N THR A 671 -28.72 -15.44 12.31
CA THR A 671 -29.50 -16.67 12.14
C THR A 671 -29.94 -17.22 13.49
N SER A 672 -31.15 -17.76 13.54
CA SER A 672 -31.66 -18.43 14.73
C SER A 672 -32.50 -19.64 14.37
N ASN A 673 -32.45 -20.63 15.25
CA ASN A 673 -33.25 -21.85 15.16
C ASN A 673 -34.46 -21.84 16.14
N ILE A 674 -34.74 -20.72 16.78
CA ILE A 674 -35.88 -20.55 17.74
C ILE A 674 -37.17 -20.93 17.02
N GLY A 675 -38.03 -21.65 17.73
CA GLY A 675 -39.35 -22.11 17.30
C GLY A 675 -39.35 -23.35 16.40
N ALA A 676 -38.19 -23.79 15.90
CA ALA A 676 -38.09 -24.97 15.03
C ALA A 676 -38.35 -26.29 15.77
N THR A 677 -37.98 -26.39 17.04
CA THR A 677 -38.16 -27.58 17.91
C THR A 677 -39.62 -27.78 18.31
N GLN A 678 -40.34 -26.75 18.65
CA GLN A 678 -41.75 -26.84 19.06
C GLN A 678 -42.69 -27.21 17.90
N ILE A 679 -42.38 -26.80 16.67
CA ILE A 679 -43.10 -27.18 15.46
C ILE A 679 -43.02 -28.70 15.23
N ARG A 680 -41.96 -29.36 15.71
CA ARG A 680 -41.79 -30.81 15.61
C ARG A 680 -42.64 -31.60 16.56
N GLU A 681 -42.76 -31.12 17.78
CA GLU A 681 -43.53 -31.81 18.82
C GLU A 681 -45.02 -31.86 18.48
N GLU A 682 -45.57 -30.81 17.86
CA GLU A 682 -46.99 -30.77 17.46
C GLU A 682 -47.32 -31.63 16.22
N LYS A 683 -46.40 -31.86 15.27
CA LYS A 683 -46.59 -32.77 14.12
C LYS A 683 -46.74 -34.22 14.58
N ASN A 684 -46.27 -34.56 15.78
CA ASN A 684 -46.44 -35.91 16.36
C ASN A 684 -47.79 -36.09 17.06
N VAL A 685 -48.59 -35.03 17.23
CA VAL A 685 -49.93 -35.10 17.82
C VAL A 685 -51.00 -34.80 16.77
N GLY A 686 -51.22 -35.77 15.89
CA GLY A 686 -52.33 -35.99 14.95
C GLY A 686 -53.25 -34.81 14.64
N PHE A 687 -52.93 -33.99 13.61
CA PHE A 687 -53.93 -33.18 12.87
C PHE A 687 -53.81 -33.41 11.37
N ASN A 688 -55.00 -33.63 10.75
CA ASN A 688 -55.17 -33.89 9.32
C ASN A 688 -54.58 -32.81 8.41
N VAL A 689 -53.83 -33.23 7.42
CA VAL A 689 -53.22 -32.42 6.33
C VAL A 689 -54.34 -31.93 5.42
N GLN A 690 -54.86 -30.74 5.64
CA GLN A 690 -55.61 -29.95 4.65
C GLN A 690 -55.35 -28.46 4.82
N ASP A 691 -54.48 -27.85 3.93
CA ASP A 691 -54.11 -26.46 3.76
C ASP A 691 -52.68 -26.10 4.21
N VAL A 692 -51.73 -26.41 3.36
CA VAL A 692 -50.31 -26.07 3.52
C VAL A 692 -50.05 -24.56 3.68
N THR A 693 -50.90 -23.70 3.07
CA THR A 693 -50.79 -22.23 3.15
C THR A 693 -51.26 -21.63 4.46
N LYS A 694 -52.28 -22.22 5.12
CA LYS A 694 -52.76 -21.78 6.45
C LYS A 694 -51.81 -22.19 7.52
N ASP A 695 -51.18 -23.34 7.36
CA ASP A 695 -50.15 -23.88 8.29
C ASP A 695 -48.93 -23.02 8.34
N HIS A 696 -48.51 -22.45 7.17
CA HIS A 696 -47.31 -21.60 7.07
C HIS A 696 -47.47 -20.26 7.82
N LYS A 697 -48.64 -19.58 7.66
CA LYS A 697 -48.92 -18.32 8.36
C LYS A 697 -49.05 -18.52 9.90
N ALA A 698 -49.66 -19.62 10.33
CA ALA A 698 -49.74 -19.96 11.75
C ALA A 698 -48.36 -20.21 12.32
N MET A 699 -47.52 -20.97 11.62
CA MET A 699 -46.13 -21.22 11.98
C MET A 699 -45.32 -19.92 12.09
N GLN A 700 -45.41 -19.06 11.10
CA GLN A 700 -44.73 -17.76 11.07
C GLN A 700 -45.09 -16.91 12.29
N LYS A 701 -46.40 -16.82 12.62
CA LYS A 701 -46.87 -16.07 13.77
C LYS A 701 -46.30 -16.62 15.10
N ARG A 702 -46.24 -17.93 15.28
CA ARG A 702 -45.67 -18.58 16.47
C ARG A 702 -44.18 -18.35 16.60
N ILE A 703 -43.41 -18.51 15.51
CA ILE A 703 -41.96 -18.23 15.52
C ILE A 703 -41.70 -16.77 15.93
N LEU A 704 -42.50 -15.81 15.43
CA LEU A 704 -42.39 -14.40 15.79
C LEU A 704 -42.77 -14.14 17.25
N GLU A 705 -43.75 -14.90 17.84
CA GLU A 705 -44.09 -14.82 19.26
C GLU A 705 -42.96 -15.34 20.14
N GLU A 706 -42.34 -16.46 19.80
CA GLU A 706 -41.17 -17.00 20.51
C GLU A 706 -39.93 -16.08 20.38
N LEU A 707 -39.71 -15.49 19.23
CA LEU A 707 -38.69 -14.49 19.03
C LEU A 707 -38.82 -13.30 19.99
N LYS A 708 -40.07 -12.78 20.16
CA LYS A 708 -40.38 -11.70 21.12
C LYS A 708 -40.15 -12.06 22.56
N LYS A 709 -40.21 -13.37 22.92
CA LYS A 709 -39.88 -13.85 24.27
C LYS A 709 -38.36 -13.97 24.49
N ALA A 710 -37.63 -14.34 23.43
CA ALA A 710 -36.21 -14.60 23.52
C ALA A 710 -35.33 -13.33 23.44
N PHE A 711 -35.79 -12.31 22.72
CA PHE A 711 -35.01 -11.09 22.50
C PHE A 711 -35.77 -9.86 23.02
N ARG A 712 -35.02 -8.86 23.48
CA ARG A 712 -35.60 -7.59 23.94
C ARG A 712 -36.28 -6.86 22.79
N PRO A 713 -37.45 -6.22 23.00
CA PRO A 713 -38.14 -5.46 21.96
C PRO A 713 -37.30 -4.36 21.31
N GLU A 714 -36.42 -3.73 22.10
CA GLU A 714 -35.49 -2.71 21.65
C GLU A 714 -34.56 -3.23 20.56
N PHE A 715 -34.00 -4.43 20.70
CA PHE A 715 -33.15 -5.06 19.72
C PHE A 715 -33.92 -5.43 18.44
N LEU A 716 -35.11 -6.01 18.59
CA LEU A 716 -35.93 -6.43 17.45
C LEU A 716 -36.39 -5.23 16.59
N ASN A 717 -36.65 -4.08 17.21
CA ASN A 717 -37.07 -2.86 16.51
C ASN A 717 -35.94 -2.20 15.67
N ARG A 718 -34.68 -2.60 15.89
CA ARG A 718 -33.50 -2.09 15.15
C ARG A 718 -33.18 -2.93 13.91
N ILE A 719 -33.76 -4.11 13.82
CA ILE A 719 -33.60 -5.02 12.69
C ILE A 719 -34.50 -4.58 11.54
N ASP A 720 -33.94 -4.41 10.33
CA ASP A 720 -34.68 -3.94 9.14
C ASP A 720 -35.76 -4.94 8.73
N GLU A 721 -35.44 -6.24 8.72
CA GLU A 721 -36.39 -7.28 8.28
C GLU A 721 -36.15 -8.60 9.03
N THR A 722 -37.25 -9.18 9.51
CA THR A 722 -37.26 -10.53 10.10
C THR A 722 -37.86 -11.51 9.12
N VAL A 723 -37.09 -12.49 8.70
CA VAL A 723 -37.45 -13.40 7.61
C VAL A 723 -37.57 -14.83 8.14
N VAL A 724 -38.71 -15.47 7.90
CA VAL A 724 -38.96 -16.85 8.32
C VAL A 724 -38.79 -17.80 7.13
N PHE A 725 -37.83 -18.70 7.25
CA PHE A 725 -37.55 -19.73 6.24
C PHE A 725 -38.48 -20.93 6.41
N HIS A 726 -39.05 -21.40 5.34
CA HIS A 726 -39.92 -22.58 5.35
C HIS A 726 -39.12 -23.89 5.13
N SER A 727 -39.72 -25.03 5.52
CA SER A 727 -39.16 -26.35 5.24
C SER A 727 -39.15 -26.63 3.75
N LEU A 728 -38.12 -27.28 3.25
CA LEU A 728 -37.94 -27.58 1.83
C LEU A 728 -38.93 -28.67 1.35
N SER A 729 -39.55 -28.43 0.21
CA SER A 729 -40.40 -29.37 -0.51
C SER A 729 -39.55 -30.41 -1.29
N LYS A 730 -40.19 -31.49 -1.76
CA LYS A 730 -39.48 -32.50 -2.55
C LYS A 730 -38.90 -31.95 -3.85
N ASP A 731 -39.64 -31.05 -4.51
CA ASP A 731 -39.20 -30.44 -5.79
C ASP A 731 -38.02 -29.51 -5.59
N GLU A 732 -38.03 -28.74 -4.49
CA GLU A 732 -36.91 -27.90 -4.12
C GLU A 732 -35.66 -28.71 -3.78
N ILE A 733 -35.81 -29.85 -3.08
CA ILE A 733 -34.70 -30.75 -2.79
C ILE A 733 -34.09 -31.30 -4.10
N HIS A 734 -34.96 -31.69 -5.04
CA HIS A 734 -34.53 -32.18 -6.34
C HIS A 734 -33.69 -31.11 -7.07
N THR A 735 -34.14 -29.88 -7.08
CA THR A 735 -33.41 -28.72 -7.66
C THR A 735 -32.08 -28.44 -6.93
N ILE A 736 -32.04 -28.52 -5.60
CA ILE A 736 -30.80 -28.38 -4.82
C ILE A 736 -29.75 -29.42 -5.19
N VAL A 737 -30.18 -30.71 -5.32
CA VAL A 737 -29.30 -31.79 -5.76
C VAL A 737 -28.76 -31.51 -7.16
N GLN A 738 -29.59 -31.00 -8.09
CA GLN A 738 -29.13 -30.61 -9.42
C GLN A 738 -28.07 -29.51 -9.39
N ILE A 739 -28.28 -28.44 -8.60
CA ILE A 739 -27.32 -27.33 -8.48
C ILE A 739 -25.99 -27.84 -7.91
N MET A 740 -26.03 -28.60 -6.83
CA MET A 740 -24.82 -29.15 -6.19
C MET A 740 -24.07 -30.11 -7.12
N SER A 741 -24.81 -30.91 -7.93
CA SER A 741 -24.23 -31.81 -8.91
C SER A 741 -23.50 -31.08 -10.04
N LYS A 742 -23.96 -29.87 -10.44
CA LYS A 742 -23.28 -29.07 -11.48
C LYS A 742 -21.83 -28.74 -11.10
N ALA A 743 -21.55 -28.48 -9.83
CA ALA A 743 -20.19 -28.21 -9.35
C ALA A 743 -19.25 -29.44 -9.52
N ILE A 744 -19.78 -30.62 -9.26
CA ILE A 744 -19.05 -31.88 -9.45
C ILE A 744 -18.81 -32.13 -10.96
N ILE A 745 -19.84 -31.93 -11.77
CA ILE A 745 -19.75 -32.08 -13.24
C ILE A 745 -18.71 -31.13 -13.83
N LYS A 746 -18.64 -29.86 -13.33
CA LYS A 746 -17.67 -28.87 -13.79
C LYS A 746 -16.22 -29.31 -13.49
N ARG A 747 -15.93 -29.77 -12.27
CA ARG A 747 -14.61 -30.31 -11.90
C ARG A 747 -14.17 -31.52 -12.73
N LEU A 748 -15.10 -32.44 -13.03
CA LEU A 748 -14.79 -33.59 -13.86
C LEU A 748 -14.59 -33.22 -15.33
N LYS A 749 -15.31 -32.20 -15.81
CA LYS A 749 -15.11 -31.64 -17.15
C LYS A 749 -13.72 -30.98 -17.32
N GLU A 750 -13.17 -30.39 -16.27
CA GLU A 750 -11.80 -29.87 -16.26
C GLU A 750 -10.74 -30.99 -16.36
N GLN A 751 -11.13 -32.22 -16.05
CA GLN A 751 -10.33 -33.43 -16.22
C GLN A 751 -10.69 -34.22 -17.51
N ASP A 752 -11.32 -33.56 -18.49
CA ASP A 752 -11.79 -34.19 -19.76
C ASP A 752 -12.76 -35.38 -19.60
N ILE A 753 -13.51 -35.44 -18.49
CA ILE A 753 -14.53 -36.44 -18.25
C ILE A 753 -15.91 -35.79 -18.34
N GLN A 754 -16.74 -36.28 -19.27
CA GLN A 754 -18.10 -35.79 -19.41
C GLN A 754 -19.07 -36.65 -18.60
N VAL A 755 -19.65 -36.02 -17.54
CA VAL A 755 -20.60 -36.73 -16.66
C VAL A 755 -22.01 -36.17 -16.87
N LYS A 756 -22.99 -37.06 -17.02
CA LYS A 756 -24.42 -36.73 -17.08
C LYS A 756 -25.17 -37.50 -15.99
N ILE A 757 -25.88 -36.75 -15.13
CA ILE A 757 -26.67 -37.38 -14.05
C ILE A 757 -28.13 -37.40 -14.48
N THR A 758 -28.78 -38.56 -14.34
CA THR A 758 -30.17 -38.75 -14.72
C THR A 758 -31.13 -38.33 -13.61
N PRO A 759 -32.39 -37.92 -13.94
CA PRO A 759 -33.38 -37.55 -12.93
C PRO A 759 -33.64 -38.62 -11.87
N SER A 760 -33.59 -39.90 -12.26
CA SER A 760 -33.74 -41.03 -11.35
C SER A 760 -32.59 -41.17 -10.35
N ALA A 761 -31.37 -40.77 -10.72
CA ALA A 761 -30.23 -40.73 -9.80
C ALA A 761 -30.39 -39.55 -8.81
N ILE A 762 -30.87 -38.40 -9.27
CA ILE A 762 -31.16 -37.22 -8.44
C ILE A 762 -32.23 -37.57 -7.40
N ASP A 763 -33.28 -38.27 -7.75
CA ASP A 763 -34.34 -38.73 -6.84
C ASP A 763 -33.80 -39.66 -5.74
N VAL A 764 -32.90 -40.61 -6.10
CA VAL A 764 -32.28 -41.50 -5.11
C VAL A 764 -31.39 -40.73 -4.14
N ILE A 765 -30.58 -39.80 -4.64
CA ILE A 765 -29.72 -38.93 -3.83
C ILE A 765 -30.56 -38.03 -2.95
N GLY A 766 -31.61 -37.41 -3.51
CA GLY A 766 -32.52 -36.55 -2.74
C GLY A 766 -33.19 -37.29 -1.59
N LYS A 767 -33.63 -38.56 -1.82
CA LYS A 767 -34.22 -39.39 -0.75
C LYS A 767 -33.18 -39.83 0.30
N ALA A 768 -31.95 -40.14 -0.11
CA ALA A 768 -30.88 -40.53 0.82
C ALA A 768 -30.28 -39.35 1.59
N GLY A 769 -30.30 -38.16 0.99
CA GLY A 769 -29.72 -36.96 1.55
C GLY A 769 -30.70 -36.03 2.26
N PHE A 770 -32.00 -36.27 2.22
CA PHE A 770 -32.99 -35.49 2.96
C PHE A 770 -33.28 -36.11 4.33
N ASP A 771 -33.11 -35.33 5.34
CA ASP A 771 -33.47 -35.62 6.70
C ASP A 771 -34.46 -34.58 7.23
N PRO A 772 -35.63 -34.98 7.76
CA PRO A 772 -36.60 -34.06 8.32
C PRO A 772 -36.04 -33.15 9.44
N GLU A 773 -34.98 -33.64 10.10
CA GLU A 773 -34.30 -32.91 11.19
C GLU A 773 -33.24 -31.94 10.74
N TYR A 774 -32.43 -32.38 9.78
CA TYR A 774 -31.25 -31.64 9.30
C TYR A 774 -31.46 -30.98 7.94
N GLY A 775 -32.66 -31.09 7.35
CA GLY A 775 -33.01 -30.49 6.07
C GLY A 775 -32.15 -31.00 4.92
N ALA A 776 -31.64 -30.11 4.10
CA ALA A 776 -30.77 -30.40 2.96
C ALA A 776 -29.28 -30.61 3.33
N ARG A 777 -28.89 -30.45 4.61
CA ARG A 777 -27.47 -30.53 5.03
C ARG A 777 -26.81 -31.89 4.73
N PRO A 778 -27.50 -33.06 4.87
CA PRO A 778 -26.92 -34.35 4.52
C PRO A 778 -26.80 -34.61 3.02
N ILE A 779 -27.44 -33.82 2.13
CA ILE A 779 -27.38 -34.02 0.67
C ILE A 779 -25.93 -34.00 0.19
N ARG A 780 -25.09 -33.10 0.73
CA ARG A 780 -23.68 -33.02 0.37
C ARG A 780 -22.93 -34.33 0.66
N ARG A 781 -23.20 -34.96 1.80
CA ARG A 781 -22.62 -36.26 2.17
C ARG A 781 -23.15 -37.40 1.27
N ALA A 782 -24.45 -37.32 0.93
CA ALA A 782 -25.06 -38.30 0.01
C ALA A 782 -24.45 -38.19 -1.40
N LEU A 783 -24.24 -36.94 -1.90
CA LEU A 783 -23.55 -36.73 -3.20
C LEU A 783 -22.11 -37.23 -3.15
N GLN A 784 -21.39 -36.95 -2.07
CA GLN A 784 -20.01 -37.43 -1.89
C GLN A 784 -19.97 -38.96 -1.93
N LYS A 785 -20.74 -39.63 -1.09
CA LYS A 785 -20.73 -41.09 -0.97
C LYS A 785 -21.26 -41.82 -2.22
N GLU A 786 -22.35 -41.32 -2.81
CA GLU A 786 -23.02 -42.01 -3.90
C GLU A 786 -22.50 -41.62 -5.27
N ILE A 787 -21.83 -40.47 -5.43
CA ILE A 787 -21.27 -40.02 -6.72
C ILE A 787 -19.76 -39.93 -6.67
N GLU A 788 -19.18 -39.04 -5.79
CA GLU A 788 -17.74 -38.72 -5.81
C GLU A 788 -16.90 -39.96 -5.48
N ASP A 789 -17.23 -40.68 -4.41
CA ASP A 789 -16.48 -41.89 -4.02
C ASP A 789 -16.54 -42.96 -5.10
N ARG A 790 -17.73 -43.23 -5.68
CA ARG A 790 -17.88 -44.22 -6.74
C ARG A 790 -17.20 -43.86 -8.05
N LEU A 791 -17.25 -42.57 -8.42
CA LEU A 791 -16.52 -42.10 -9.60
C LEU A 791 -15.01 -42.18 -9.36
N SER A 792 -14.54 -41.86 -8.16
CA SER A 792 -13.12 -41.97 -7.79
C SER A 792 -12.63 -43.43 -7.82
N GLU A 793 -13.42 -44.37 -7.28
CA GLU A 793 -13.12 -45.81 -7.35
C GLU A 793 -13.05 -46.32 -8.81
N ALA A 794 -14.01 -45.91 -9.65
CA ALA A 794 -14.04 -46.28 -11.06
C ALA A 794 -12.88 -45.67 -11.87
N LEU A 795 -12.47 -44.45 -11.53
CA LEU A 795 -11.30 -43.77 -12.11
C LEU A 795 -10.00 -44.48 -11.72
N LEU A 796 -9.82 -44.78 -10.44
CA LEU A 796 -8.61 -45.44 -9.92
C LEU A 796 -8.57 -46.91 -10.38
N GLY A 797 -9.73 -47.57 -10.53
CA GLY A 797 -9.86 -48.90 -11.08
C GLY A 797 -9.64 -49.00 -12.59
N GLY A 798 -9.51 -47.87 -13.29
CA GLY A 798 -9.32 -47.83 -14.75
C GLY A 798 -10.58 -48.11 -15.57
N GLU A 799 -11.76 -48.18 -14.92
CA GLU A 799 -13.06 -48.32 -15.58
C GLU A 799 -13.48 -47.04 -16.32
N ILE A 800 -13.05 -45.86 -15.84
CA ILE A 800 -13.24 -44.55 -16.45
C ILE A 800 -11.88 -44.02 -16.90
N ARG A 801 -11.77 -43.56 -18.14
CA ARG A 801 -10.56 -42.95 -18.72
C ARG A 801 -10.82 -41.52 -19.15
N LEU A 802 -9.75 -40.76 -19.34
CA LEU A 802 -9.82 -39.40 -19.89
C LEU A 802 -10.49 -39.46 -21.28
N GLY A 803 -11.46 -38.58 -21.51
CA GLY A 803 -12.26 -38.53 -22.73
C GLY A 803 -13.54 -39.36 -22.70
N ASP A 804 -13.83 -40.13 -21.64
CA ASP A 804 -15.03 -40.94 -21.53
C ASP A 804 -16.29 -40.12 -21.16
N HIS A 805 -17.45 -40.65 -21.64
CA HIS A 805 -18.76 -40.12 -21.26
C HIS A 805 -19.38 -41.05 -20.22
N VAL A 806 -19.57 -40.55 -19.02
CA VAL A 806 -20.15 -41.31 -17.90
C VAL A 806 -21.59 -40.87 -17.67
N THR A 807 -22.52 -41.80 -17.68
CA THR A 807 -23.92 -41.54 -17.30
C THR A 807 -24.20 -42.16 -15.93
N VAL A 808 -24.48 -41.27 -14.96
CA VAL A 808 -24.89 -41.68 -13.61
C VAL A 808 -26.39 -41.90 -13.60
N GLY A 809 -26.82 -43.15 -13.49
CA GLY A 809 -28.21 -43.58 -13.43
C GLY A 809 -28.60 -44.20 -12.09
N ALA A 810 -29.85 -44.57 -11.93
CA ALA A 810 -30.29 -45.34 -10.79
C ALA A 810 -31.11 -46.55 -11.23
N SER A 811 -30.82 -47.75 -10.62
CA SER A 811 -31.59 -48.97 -10.81
C SER A 811 -31.88 -49.62 -9.45
N LYS A 812 -33.15 -49.95 -9.21
CA LYS A 812 -33.61 -50.57 -7.95
C LYS A 812 -33.16 -49.80 -6.69
N GLY A 813 -33.15 -48.44 -6.75
CA GLY A 813 -32.80 -47.59 -5.63
C GLY A 813 -31.29 -47.49 -5.34
N LYS A 814 -30.41 -47.98 -6.23
CA LYS A 814 -28.95 -47.85 -6.14
C LYS A 814 -28.42 -47.12 -7.36
N ILE A 815 -27.39 -46.30 -7.15
CA ILE A 815 -26.70 -45.55 -8.21
C ILE A 815 -25.89 -46.52 -9.07
N THR A 816 -25.97 -46.33 -10.38
CA THR A 816 -25.25 -47.12 -11.39
C THR A 816 -24.47 -46.18 -12.30
N LEU A 817 -23.22 -46.57 -12.62
CA LEU A 817 -22.35 -45.85 -13.54
C LEU A 817 -22.36 -46.56 -14.89
N ASN A 818 -22.69 -45.86 -15.97
CA ASN A 818 -22.61 -46.37 -17.34
C ASN A 818 -21.54 -45.55 -18.09
N VAL A 819 -20.41 -46.21 -18.36
CA VAL A 819 -19.27 -45.61 -19.05
C VAL A 819 -19.39 -45.89 -20.54
N ARG A 820 -19.22 -44.85 -21.36
CA ARG A 820 -19.13 -44.98 -22.83
C ARG A 820 -17.82 -44.31 -23.27
N GLY A 821 -16.97 -45.04 -23.99
CA GLY A 821 -15.75 -44.49 -24.58
C GLY A 821 -16.03 -43.30 -25.53
N PRO A 822 -15.01 -42.51 -25.86
CA PRO A 822 -15.16 -41.35 -26.72
C PRO A 822 -15.74 -41.75 -28.08
N LYS A 823 -16.73 -41.03 -28.60
CA LYS A 823 -17.24 -41.20 -29.95
C LYS A 823 -16.04 -41.05 -30.91
N LYS A 824 -15.66 -42.14 -31.58
CA LYS A 824 -14.78 -42.05 -32.75
C LYS A 824 -15.50 -41.15 -33.77
N GLU A 825 -15.02 -39.93 -33.94
CA GLU A 825 -15.36 -39.17 -35.14
C GLU A 825 -14.90 -39.98 -36.32
N THR A 826 -15.84 -40.53 -37.09
CA THR A 826 -15.61 -41.09 -38.42
C THR A 826 -15.09 -39.91 -39.26
N VAL A 827 -13.77 -39.85 -39.38
CA VAL A 827 -13.12 -39.04 -40.42
C VAL A 827 -13.61 -39.62 -41.72
N GLY A 828 -14.56 -38.93 -42.34
CA GLY A 828 -15.03 -39.23 -43.67
C GLY A 828 -13.85 -39.11 -44.63
N SER A 829 -13.53 -40.21 -45.25
CA SER A 829 -12.65 -40.26 -46.39
C SER A 829 -13.16 -39.37 -47.51
N LEU A 830 -12.43 -38.35 -47.83
CA LEU A 830 -12.34 -37.71 -49.15
C LEU A 830 -10.89 -37.29 -49.37
#